data_85c7b20b25aed361b1d03adf6cb37883
#
_entry.id   85c7b20b25aed361b1d03adf6cb37883
#
_cell.length_a   1.000
_cell.length_b   1.000
_cell.length_c   1.000
_cell.angle_alpha   90.00
_cell.angle_beta   90.00
_cell.angle_gamma   90.00
#
_symmetry.space_group_name_H-M   'P 1'
#
loop_
_entity.id
_entity.type
_entity.pdbx_description
1 polymer ?
#
loop_
_entity_poly.entity_id
_entity_poly.type
_entity_poly.pdbx_seq_one_letter_code
_entity_poly.pdbx_strand_id
1 'polypeptide(L)'
;MTDQPSQETKDYKSTVFLPVTDFPMKAGLAQKEPAILGQWEEMDLYGKLRERRKGRTRFILHDGPPYANGDIHMGHAMNKVLKDIIVRSQSLLGKDAPYVPGWDCHGLPIEWKIEEEYRKKKQNKDEVPAQEFRAECRAYADKWVGVQKDQFKRLGIMGDWDDPYLTMKFDAEATIVGELLKFAESGQLYRGAKPVMWSPVEKTALAEAEVEYEDIVSTQIDVAFEIVEAPNAPELVGAHAVIWTTTPWTIPVNQALAYGPEITYTVFAANGLRYLVAQNLVADLLRRAPELLGGLEPSGLSDLETFKNMPQVVGSQLAGAIARHPMHNLGGFFAKPRPFLAGDFVTTDAGTGLVHMAPDHGEDDFALCKANGINPVFAVENDGKYREDWLWLGGQGSVINPKFVGKDGPICTDLAQAGGLLAASDDFKHSYPHSWRSKAKIIFRCTPQWFIPMDQNPSPAGEGRGPLAPASGKGEGDNGATLRDLALNSIEHTRWVPERSINRIRSMVEGRPDWVISRQRAWGVPIALYVHRKTGEYLVDKSVNARIVEAFKGAGADAWFGADHQALLGPDYDLDDYEVVNDILDVWFDSGSTHSFVVEGRYGEGVRADLYLEGSDQHRGWFQSSLLESSGTRGRAPYDAVLTHGFALDGQGRKMSKSLGNVVDPLKVIAESGSDILRVWVASTDYFDDVRIGKEVLAGSSDAYRKLRNTFRYLLGALSDFSEEEKLPVAEMPELERYMLHLLAKLDADLKSVVDKAAGSENWLEFSRYTRALMDFANSDLSAFFFDIRKDCLYCDAKSDPKRRAYRTVLDTLFHALVRYAAPIIPFTAEEVWQSRYPNHEESVHFLEWPEVDAAWANQNLDDKWTELRNQRDQVNEAIEPLRREKIVRSSLEADVTMGELVPSDGVNFAEIAIVARVEMGKGEGIEVKPSEWHKCGRCWRLLPEVEEDGTLCNRCDEVLAG
;
A
#
# COMPACT_ATOMS: atom_id res chain seq x y z
N MET A 1 79.46 -33.48 -14.42
CA MET A 1 78.77 -32.26 -14.04
C MET A 1 78.70 -31.37 -15.27
N THR A 2 77.70 -31.44 -16.01
CA THR A 2 77.45 -30.58 -17.15
C THR A 2 76.20 -29.75 -16.80
N ASP A 3 76.41 -28.47 -16.54
CA ASP A 3 75.39 -27.47 -16.39
C ASP A 3 74.57 -27.41 -17.69
N GLN A 4 73.31 -27.78 -17.61
CA GLN A 4 72.34 -27.41 -18.63
C GLN A 4 71.90 -25.99 -18.29
N PRO A 5 71.90 -25.05 -19.24
CA PRO A 5 71.34 -23.74 -19.04
C PRO A 5 69.84 -23.86 -18.80
N SER A 6 69.38 -23.36 -17.67
CA SER A 6 67.93 -23.17 -17.45
C SER A 6 67.41 -22.25 -18.58
N GLN A 7 66.55 -22.80 -19.45
CA GLN A 7 65.76 -21.98 -20.37
C GLN A 7 64.99 -20.97 -19.54
N GLU A 8 65.29 -19.69 -19.68
CA GLU A 8 64.43 -18.59 -19.19
C GLU A 8 63.10 -18.70 -19.93
N THR A 9 62.09 -19.19 -19.25
CA THR A 9 60.72 -19.16 -19.73
C THR A 9 60.33 -17.72 -20.01
N LYS A 10 60.20 -17.28 -21.25
CA LYS A 10 59.76 -15.95 -21.62
C LYS A 10 58.39 -15.70 -21.04
N ASP A 11 58.25 -14.68 -20.19
CA ASP A 11 56.99 -14.23 -19.64
C ASP A 11 56.23 -13.35 -20.63
N TYR A 12 55.20 -13.87 -21.25
CA TYR A 12 54.33 -13.15 -22.22
C TYR A 12 53.18 -12.39 -21.60
N LYS A 13 53.06 -12.33 -20.27
CA LYS A 13 51.92 -11.65 -19.58
C LYS A 13 51.76 -10.18 -19.95
N SER A 14 52.85 -9.47 -20.16
CA SER A 14 52.85 -8.04 -20.55
C SER A 14 52.38 -7.81 -22.00
N THR A 15 52.26 -8.87 -22.81
CA THR A 15 51.83 -8.78 -24.21
C THR A 15 50.36 -9.06 -24.44
N VAL A 16 49.64 -9.48 -23.42
CA VAL A 16 48.20 -9.77 -23.48
C VAL A 16 47.40 -8.49 -23.26
N PHE A 17 46.33 -8.30 -24.03
CA PHE A 17 45.46 -7.13 -23.96
C PHE A 17 44.44 -7.28 -22.83
N LEU A 18 44.89 -7.24 -21.57
CA LEU A 18 44.01 -7.37 -20.41
C LEU A 18 43.09 -6.17 -20.26
N PRO A 19 41.83 -6.36 -19.88
CA PRO A 19 40.94 -5.26 -19.57
C PRO A 19 41.46 -4.37 -18.44
N VAL A 20 41.48 -3.06 -18.66
CA VAL A 20 41.95 -2.05 -17.68
C VAL A 20 40.80 -1.09 -17.40
N THR A 21 40.46 -0.91 -16.14
CA THR A 21 39.44 0.04 -15.73
C THR A 21 39.70 0.56 -14.31
N ASP A 22 39.47 1.85 -14.11
CA ASP A 22 39.48 2.48 -12.79
C ASP A 22 38.20 2.23 -11.99
N PHE A 23 37.19 1.64 -12.62
CA PHE A 23 35.95 1.28 -11.94
C PHE A 23 36.21 0.23 -10.85
N PRO A 24 36.00 0.56 -9.58
CA PRO A 24 36.47 -0.25 -8.47
C PRO A 24 35.67 -1.55 -8.30
N MET A 25 36.37 -2.60 -7.90
CA MET A 25 35.72 -3.91 -7.60
C MET A 25 34.73 -3.81 -6.44
N LYS A 26 35.08 -3.06 -5.37
CA LYS A 26 34.16 -2.80 -4.24
C LYS A 26 33.24 -1.63 -4.56
N ALA A 27 31.95 -1.83 -4.41
CA ALA A 27 30.95 -0.80 -4.70
C ALA A 27 31.10 0.43 -3.79
N GLY A 28 31.17 0.25 -2.48
CA GLY A 28 31.25 1.33 -1.50
C GLY A 28 30.03 2.26 -1.56
N LEU A 29 28.83 1.71 -1.81
CA LEU A 29 27.61 2.47 -2.07
C LEU A 29 27.30 3.47 -0.97
N ALA A 30 27.29 3.02 0.29
CA ALA A 30 26.97 3.88 1.44
C ALA A 30 27.78 5.19 1.48
N GLN A 31 29.03 5.16 0.99
CA GLN A 31 29.92 6.31 0.93
C GLN A 31 29.82 7.11 -0.37
N LYS A 32 29.57 6.43 -1.50
CA LYS A 32 29.57 7.07 -2.83
C LYS A 32 28.22 7.71 -3.18
N GLU A 33 27.12 7.07 -2.84
CA GLU A 33 25.79 7.55 -3.17
C GLU A 33 25.51 8.98 -2.70
N PRO A 34 25.93 9.42 -1.49
CA PRO A 34 25.77 10.81 -1.08
C PRO A 34 26.53 11.81 -1.97
N ALA A 35 27.71 11.44 -2.48
CA ALA A 35 28.47 12.30 -3.39
C ALA A 35 27.81 12.39 -4.76
N ILE A 36 27.28 11.28 -5.28
CA ILE A 36 26.54 11.26 -6.55
C ILE A 36 25.25 12.08 -6.42
N LEU A 37 24.54 11.95 -5.28
CA LEU A 37 23.35 12.76 -5.00
C LEU A 37 23.67 14.26 -5.00
N GLY A 38 24.79 14.65 -4.37
CA GLY A 38 25.27 16.04 -4.40
C GLY A 38 25.58 16.54 -5.82
N GLN A 39 26.19 15.70 -6.67
CA GLN A 39 26.43 16.03 -8.08
C GLN A 39 25.11 16.21 -8.85
N TRP A 40 24.09 15.38 -8.61
CA TRP A 40 22.76 15.53 -9.21
C TRP A 40 22.08 16.83 -8.81
N GLU A 41 22.24 17.25 -7.56
CA GLU A 41 21.73 18.53 -7.06
C GLU A 41 22.48 19.73 -7.68
N GLU A 42 23.81 19.69 -7.70
CA GLU A 42 24.63 20.75 -8.30
C GLU A 42 24.33 20.94 -9.79
N MET A 43 24.11 19.85 -10.54
CA MET A 43 23.81 19.95 -11.97
C MET A 43 22.32 20.25 -12.26
N ASP A 44 21.45 20.29 -11.27
CA ASP A 44 19.99 20.33 -11.43
C ASP A 44 19.47 19.22 -12.34
N LEU A 45 19.77 17.97 -11.98
CA LEU A 45 19.44 16.80 -12.80
C LEU A 45 17.95 16.76 -13.15
N TYR A 46 17.08 16.96 -12.16
CA TYR A 46 15.63 16.88 -12.37
C TYR A 46 15.12 17.99 -13.27
N GLY A 47 15.50 19.24 -13.03
CA GLY A 47 15.10 20.38 -13.85
C GLY A 47 15.56 20.24 -15.30
N LYS A 48 16.83 19.85 -15.52
CA LYS A 48 17.36 19.58 -16.88
C LYS A 48 16.61 18.43 -17.56
N LEU A 49 16.27 17.38 -16.85
CA LEU A 49 15.50 16.26 -17.39
C LEU A 49 14.09 16.72 -17.82
N ARG A 50 13.42 17.52 -16.97
CA ARG A 50 12.10 18.11 -17.29
C ARG A 50 12.17 18.96 -18.55
N GLU A 51 13.18 19.83 -18.70
CA GLU A 51 13.35 20.67 -19.89
C GLU A 51 13.62 19.82 -21.15
N ARG A 52 14.49 18.78 -21.06
CA ARG A 52 14.75 17.86 -22.20
C ARG A 52 13.51 17.07 -22.66
N ARG A 53 12.57 16.81 -21.77
CA ARG A 53 11.31 16.07 -22.06
C ARG A 53 10.11 16.97 -22.35
N LYS A 54 10.28 18.28 -22.31
CA LYS A 54 9.22 19.26 -22.53
C LYS A 54 8.55 19.09 -23.89
N GLY A 55 7.21 19.02 -23.87
CA GLY A 55 6.40 18.84 -25.09
C GLY A 55 6.30 17.39 -25.58
N ARG A 56 6.94 16.44 -24.91
CA ARG A 56 6.74 15.00 -25.17
C ARG A 56 5.42 14.52 -24.55
N THR A 57 5.01 13.31 -24.91
CA THR A 57 3.83 12.66 -24.29
C THR A 57 4.02 12.58 -22.79
N ARG A 58 3.05 13.08 -22.03
CA ARG A 58 3.11 13.13 -20.58
C ARG A 58 2.73 11.78 -19.98
N PHE A 59 3.34 11.45 -18.85
CA PHE A 59 2.95 10.36 -17.97
C PHE A 59 2.94 10.87 -16.53
N ILE A 60 1.76 10.99 -15.93
CA ILE A 60 1.56 11.52 -14.58
C ILE A 60 1.38 10.37 -13.61
N LEU A 61 2.39 10.10 -12.79
CA LEU A 61 2.24 9.32 -11.57
C LEU A 61 1.94 10.29 -10.43
N HIS A 62 0.71 10.28 -9.93
CA HIS A 62 0.34 11.11 -8.79
C HIS A 62 0.72 10.43 -7.48
N ASP A 63 1.44 11.15 -6.63
CA ASP A 63 1.94 10.64 -5.34
C ASP A 63 0.88 10.71 -4.27
N GLY A 64 0.58 9.58 -3.60
CA GLY A 64 -0.21 9.60 -2.38
C GLY A 64 0.60 10.21 -1.23
N PRO A 65 0.02 11.14 -0.48
CA PRO A 65 0.75 11.89 0.52
C PRO A 65 0.98 11.06 1.80
N PRO A 66 2.22 10.75 2.19
CA PRO A 66 2.49 10.24 3.52
C PRO A 66 2.22 11.33 4.56
N TYR A 67 1.89 10.91 5.80
CA TYR A 67 1.79 11.84 6.90
C TYR A 67 3.13 12.48 7.22
N ALA A 68 3.13 13.79 7.44
CA ALA A 68 4.28 14.56 7.92
C ALA A 68 4.54 14.28 9.41
N ASN A 69 4.88 13.05 9.77
CA ASN A 69 4.98 12.59 11.15
C ASN A 69 5.93 11.39 11.32
N GLY A 70 7.12 11.64 11.82
CA GLY A 70 8.12 10.61 12.11
C GLY A 70 9.01 10.21 10.93
N ASP A 71 10.03 9.41 11.22
CA ASP A 71 10.95 8.88 10.21
C ASP A 71 10.24 7.91 9.25
N ILE A 72 10.78 7.79 8.04
CA ILE A 72 10.29 6.82 7.07
C ILE A 72 10.48 5.38 7.58
N HIS A 73 9.56 4.52 7.24
CA HIS A 73 9.63 3.08 7.50
C HIS A 73 9.77 2.29 6.19
N MET A 74 9.96 0.97 6.29
CA MET A 74 10.21 0.11 5.13
C MET A 74 9.07 0.16 4.08
N GLY A 75 7.82 0.30 4.52
CA GLY A 75 6.69 0.49 3.60
C GLY A 75 6.81 1.78 2.78
N HIS A 76 7.20 2.89 3.41
CA HIS A 76 7.48 4.14 2.69
C HIS A 76 8.63 3.96 1.68
N ALA A 77 9.72 3.29 2.09
CA ALA A 77 10.86 3.07 1.21
C ALA A 77 10.48 2.22 -0.01
N MET A 78 9.75 1.13 0.19
CA MET A 78 9.26 0.27 -0.90
C MET A 78 8.35 1.05 -1.86
N ASN A 79 7.38 1.75 -1.33
CA ASN A 79 6.41 2.55 -2.10
C ASN A 79 7.10 3.60 -2.97
N LYS A 80 7.95 4.44 -2.35
CA LYS A 80 8.64 5.53 -3.07
C LYS A 80 9.65 5.00 -4.08
N VAL A 81 10.36 3.91 -3.78
CA VAL A 81 11.27 3.27 -4.73
C VAL A 81 10.52 2.72 -5.94
N LEU A 82 9.37 2.06 -5.77
CA LEU A 82 8.55 1.60 -6.89
C LEU A 82 8.09 2.77 -7.78
N LYS A 83 7.63 3.86 -7.18
CA LYS A 83 7.23 5.07 -7.89
C LYS A 83 8.40 5.64 -8.71
N ASP A 84 9.57 5.75 -8.12
CA ASP A 84 10.77 6.26 -8.80
C ASP A 84 11.21 5.35 -9.96
N ILE A 85 11.19 4.03 -9.78
CA ILE A 85 11.49 3.07 -10.85
C ILE A 85 10.54 3.27 -12.03
N ILE A 86 9.24 3.44 -11.78
CA ILE A 86 8.23 3.68 -12.80
C ILE A 86 8.50 5.01 -13.51
N VAL A 87 8.65 6.10 -12.76
CA VAL A 87 8.89 7.44 -13.32
C VAL A 87 10.15 7.48 -14.17
N ARG A 88 11.26 6.88 -13.68
CA ARG A 88 12.51 6.76 -14.47
C ARG A 88 12.32 5.92 -15.71
N SER A 89 11.56 4.82 -15.65
CA SER A 89 11.27 3.97 -16.79
C SER A 89 10.45 4.70 -17.86
N GLN A 90 9.47 5.50 -17.46
CA GLN A 90 8.67 6.31 -18.39
C GLN A 90 9.49 7.45 -18.99
N SER A 91 10.39 8.07 -18.22
CA SER A 91 11.34 9.05 -18.74
C SER A 91 12.34 8.41 -19.71
N LEU A 92 12.81 7.18 -19.43
CA LEU A 92 13.66 6.40 -20.33
C LEU A 92 12.96 6.08 -21.64
N LEU A 93 11.65 5.85 -21.65
CA LEU A 93 10.83 5.73 -22.87
C LEU A 93 10.66 7.06 -23.63
N GLY A 94 11.29 8.13 -23.18
CA GLY A 94 11.24 9.44 -23.82
C GLY A 94 10.02 10.29 -23.44
N LYS A 95 9.21 9.85 -22.45
CA LYS A 95 8.03 10.58 -22.01
C LYS A 95 8.38 11.73 -21.06
N ASP A 96 7.52 12.71 -21.01
CA ASP A 96 7.50 13.74 -19.99
C ASP A 96 6.85 13.19 -18.73
N ALA A 97 7.67 12.64 -17.80
CA ALA A 97 7.21 11.96 -16.60
C ALA A 97 7.53 12.80 -15.34
N PRO A 98 6.68 13.79 -15.00
CA PRO A 98 6.85 14.58 -13.79
C PRO A 98 6.55 13.73 -12.55
N TYR A 99 7.28 14.00 -11.46
CA TYR A 99 6.98 13.46 -10.15
C TYR A 99 6.96 14.59 -9.13
N VAL A 100 5.79 14.86 -8.57
CA VAL A 100 5.58 15.88 -7.55
C VAL A 100 5.35 15.16 -6.22
N PRO A 101 6.35 15.12 -5.33
CA PRO A 101 6.18 14.52 -4.01
C PRO A 101 5.20 15.34 -3.18
N GLY A 102 4.49 14.69 -2.25
CA GLY A 102 3.54 15.38 -1.41
C GLY A 102 3.46 14.86 0.00
N TRP A 103 2.83 15.64 0.89
CA TRP A 103 2.59 15.28 2.27
C TRP A 103 1.19 15.66 2.73
N ASP A 104 0.63 14.76 3.55
CA ASP A 104 -0.55 15.03 4.33
C ASP A 104 -0.12 15.67 5.67
N CYS A 105 -0.57 16.91 5.87
CA CYS A 105 -0.08 17.76 6.95
C CYS A 105 -1.12 18.04 8.03
N HIS A 106 -2.35 17.53 7.90
CA HIS A 106 -3.47 17.75 8.83
C HIS A 106 -3.84 16.50 9.63
N GLY A 107 -4.82 16.67 10.48
CA GLY A 107 -5.52 15.61 11.16
C GLY A 107 -4.88 15.12 12.46
N LEU A 108 -5.51 14.10 13.00
CA LEU A 108 -5.22 13.52 14.31
C LEU A 108 -3.75 13.06 14.50
N PRO A 109 -3.04 12.49 13.50
CA PRO A 109 -1.67 12.04 13.72
C PRO A 109 -0.70 13.12 14.16
N ILE A 110 -0.87 14.34 13.68
CA ILE A 110 -0.04 15.50 14.03
C ILE A 110 -0.55 16.17 15.30
N GLU A 111 -1.85 16.45 15.33
CA GLU A 111 -2.49 17.06 16.48
C GLU A 111 -2.23 16.30 17.78
N TRP A 112 -2.35 14.96 17.74
CA TRP A 112 -2.11 14.09 18.89
C TRP A 112 -0.68 14.21 19.43
N LYS A 113 0.32 14.40 18.55
CA LYS A 113 1.72 14.56 18.98
C LYS A 113 1.92 15.86 19.75
N ILE A 114 1.33 16.94 19.29
CA ILE A 114 1.36 18.22 20.00
C ILE A 114 0.58 18.13 21.31
N GLU A 115 -0.59 17.50 21.31
CA GLU A 115 -1.37 17.26 22.53
C GLU A 115 -0.60 16.41 23.57
N GLU A 116 0.15 15.37 23.13
CA GLU A 116 1.05 14.61 24.01
C GLU A 116 2.11 15.49 24.68
N GLU A 117 2.63 16.49 23.98
CA GLU A 117 3.60 17.44 24.53
C GLU A 117 2.97 18.34 25.61
N TYR A 118 1.75 18.81 25.38
CA TYR A 118 0.98 19.55 26.38
C TYR A 118 0.70 18.70 27.64
N ARG A 119 0.28 17.45 27.43
CA ARG A 119 0.05 16.50 28.53
C ARG A 119 1.31 16.24 29.36
N LYS A 120 2.50 16.11 28.72
CA LYS A 120 3.79 15.97 29.41
C LYS A 120 4.10 17.19 30.28
N LYS A 121 3.72 18.38 29.81
CA LYS A 121 3.84 19.66 30.56
C LYS A 121 2.73 19.83 31.60
N LYS A 122 1.77 18.89 31.73
CA LYS A 122 0.57 18.97 32.59
C LYS A 122 -0.34 20.16 32.25
N GLN A 123 -0.39 20.52 30.98
CA GLN A 123 -1.25 21.56 30.42
C GLN A 123 -2.38 20.90 29.62
N ASN A 124 -3.54 21.56 29.60
CA ASN A 124 -4.68 21.14 28.81
C ASN A 124 -4.67 21.91 27.47
N LYS A 125 -4.67 21.21 26.34
CA LYS A 125 -4.71 21.87 25.02
C LYS A 125 -5.96 22.70 24.80
N ASP A 126 -7.09 22.33 25.43
CA ASP A 126 -8.37 23.02 25.28
C ASP A 126 -8.38 24.42 25.97
N GLU A 127 -7.33 24.72 26.75
CA GLU A 127 -7.11 26.04 27.39
C GLU A 127 -6.16 26.92 26.57
N VAL A 128 -5.56 26.39 25.49
CA VAL A 128 -4.67 27.13 24.61
C VAL A 128 -5.48 27.81 23.51
N PRO A 129 -5.15 29.06 23.10
CA PRO A 129 -5.78 29.69 21.97
C PRO A 129 -5.66 28.84 20.71
N ALA A 130 -6.77 28.62 20.00
CA ALA A 130 -6.81 27.72 18.83
C ALA A 130 -5.73 28.06 17.77
N GLN A 131 -5.51 29.34 17.51
CA GLN A 131 -4.48 29.79 16.54
C GLN A 131 -3.07 29.43 16.98
N GLU A 132 -2.74 29.53 18.27
CA GLU A 132 -1.42 29.14 18.79
C GLU A 132 -1.22 27.65 18.65
N PHE A 133 -2.20 26.85 19.05
CA PHE A 133 -2.15 25.39 18.92
C PHE A 133 -2.02 24.94 17.44
N ARG A 134 -2.76 25.55 16.54
CA ARG A 134 -2.69 25.29 15.10
C ARG A 134 -1.33 25.67 14.51
N ALA A 135 -0.74 26.80 14.95
CA ALA A 135 0.61 27.20 14.53
C ALA A 135 1.67 26.17 14.95
N GLU A 136 1.56 25.60 16.16
CA GLU A 136 2.46 24.54 16.62
C GLU A 136 2.30 23.24 15.78
N CYS A 137 1.08 22.86 15.43
CA CYS A 137 0.82 21.73 14.55
C CYS A 137 1.43 21.93 13.16
N ARG A 138 1.27 23.11 12.57
CA ARG A 138 1.87 23.51 11.29
C ARG A 138 3.39 23.43 11.32
N ALA A 139 4.01 23.99 12.36
CA ALA A 139 5.45 23.96 12.54
C ALA A 139 6.00 22.52 12.72
N TYR A 140 5.25 21.67 13.41
CA TYR A 140 5.59 20.25 13.56
C TYR A 140 5.54 19.52 12.22
N ALA A 141 4.49 19.71 11.44
CA ALA A 141 4.35 19.11 10.11
C ALA A 141 5.48 19.58 9.18
N ASP A 142 5.77 20.88 9.13
CA ASP A 142 6.84 21.45 8.30
C ASP A 142 8.22 20.85 8.62
N LYS A 143 8.53 20.68 9.90
CA LYS A 143 9.75 19.99 10.35
C LYS A 143 9.84 18.57 9.76
N TRP A 144 8.76 17.79 9.84
CA TRP A 144 8.78 16.40 9.37
C TRP A 144 8.77 16.28 7.85
N VAL A 145 8.16 17.23 7.14
CA VAL A 145 8.31 17.36 5.69
C VAL A 145 9.79 17.48 5.32
N GLY A 146 10.54 18.37 5.97
CA GLY A 146 11.97 18.54 5.75
C GLY A 146 12.77 17.26 6.01
N VAL A 147 12.55 16.61 7.16
CA VAL A 147 13.24 15.36 7.53
C VAL A 147 12.95 14.23 6.53
N GLN A 148 11.67 14.00 6.21
CA GLN A 148 11.30 12.93 5.28
C GLN A 148 11.77 13.22 3.85
N LYS A 149 11.76 14.47 3.40
CA LYS A 149 12.32 14.91 2.12
C LYS A 149 13.76 14.43 1.98
N ASP A 150 14.60 14.71 2.98
CA ASP A 150 16.01 14.30 2.96
C ASP A 150 16.17 12.77 2.95
N GLN A 151 15.32 12.07 3.71
CA GLN A 151 15.31 10.62 3.75
C GLN A 151 14.89 9.99 2.42
N PHE A 152 13.88 10.53 1.74
CA PHE A 152 13.47 10.10 0.40
C PHE A 152 14.53 10.42 -0.67
N LYS A 153 15.14 11.59 -0.63
CA LYS A 153 16.25 11.92 -1.52
C LYS A 153 17.42 10.94 -1.35
N ARG A 154 17.70 10.53 -0.10
CA ARG A 154 18.75 9.54 0.18
C ARG A 154 18.45 8.15 -0.42
N LEU A 155 17.19 7.81 -0.67
CA LEU A 155 16.78 6.62 -1.43
C LEU A 155 17.03 6.73 -2.94
N GLY A 156 17.48 7.88 -3.43
CA GLY A 156 17.66 8.17 -4.84
C GLY A 156 16.37 8.53 -5.57
N ILE A 157 15.31 8.89 -4.83
CA ILE A 157 14.05 9.32 -5.42
C ILE A 157 14.23 10.67 -6.11
N MET A 158 13.91 10.72 -7.39
CA MET A 158 13.99 11.92 -8.21
C MET A 158 12.61 12.57 -8.35
N GLY A 159 12.50 13.86 -8.13
CA GLY A 159 11.23 14.58 -8.18
C GLY A 159 11.39 16.08 -7.96
N ASP A 160 10.26 16.77 -7.98
CA ASP A 160 10.17 18.23 -7.72
C ASP A 160 10.23 18.51 -6.22
N TRP A 161 11.42 18.39 -5.66
CA TRP A 161 11.65 18.57 -4.23
C TRP A 161 11.61 20.04 -3.80
N ASP A 162 11.67 20.98 -4.73
CA ASP A 162 11.66 22.41 -4.43
C ASP A 162 10.25 22.97 -4.36
N ASP A 163 9.30 22.35 -5.07
CA ASP A 163 7.89 22.70 -4.99
C ASP A 163 7.01 21.45 -4.76
N PRO A 164 7.16 20.78 -3.62
CA PRO A 164 6.27 19.67 -3.25
C PRO A 164 4.86 20.19 -2.96
N TYR A 165 3.86 19.32 -3.06
CA TYR A 165 2.55 19.70 -2.57
C TYR A 165 2.41 19.35 -1.07
N LEU A 166 1.77 20.24 -0.33
CA LEU A 166 1.45 20.05 1.08
C LEU A 166 -0.03 20.38 1.27
N THR A 167 -0.79 19.50 1.91
CA THR A 167 -2.22 19.78 2.16
C THR A 167 -2.45 21.04 3.01
N MET A 168 -1.44 21.49 3.75
CA MET A 168 -1.46 22.72 4.55
C MET A 168 -1.00 23.99 3.81
N LYS A 169 -0.68 23.94 2.51
CA LYS A 169 -0.45 25.16 1.72
C LYS A 169 -1.79 25.90 1.56
N PHE A 170 -1.78 27.21 1.61
CA PHE A 170 -3.02 28.00 1.58
C PHE A 170 -3.83 27.78 0.31
N ASP A 171 -3.19 27.67 -0.83
CA ASP A 171 -3.88 27.34 -2.09
C ASP A 171 -4.49 25.94 -2.08
N ALA A 172 -3.82 24.97 -1.42
CA ALA A 172 -4.36 23.62 -1.23
C ALA A 172 -5.57 23.65 -0.29
N GLU A 173 -5.47 24.30 0.87
CA GLU A 173 -6.58 24.48 1.81
C GLU A 173 -7.77 25.19 1.16
N ALA A 174 -7.50 26.22 0.33
CA ALA A 174 -8.53 26.92 -0.44
C ALA A 174 -9.22 26.01 -1.48
N THR A 175 -8.47 25.11 -2.11
CA THR A 175 -9.03 24.15 -3.07
C THR A 175 -9.82 23.06 -2.34
N ILE A 176 -9.33 22.54 -1.22
CA ILE A 176 -10.04 21.53 -0.39
C ILE A 176 -11.40 22.09 0.05
N VAL A 177 -11.46 23.31 0.58
CA VAL A 177 -12.75 23.91 0.95
C VAL A 177 -13.61 24.15 -0.29
N GLY A 178 -13.02 24.48 -1.43
CA GLY A 178 -13.72 24.61 -2.70
C GLY A 178 -14.37 23.30 -3.16
N GLU A 179 -13.70 22.17 -3.00
CA GLU A 179 -14.28 20.84 -3.30
C GLU A 179 -15.46 20.52 -2.38
N LEU A 180 -15.36 20.81 -1.06
CA LEU A 180 -16.49 20.71 -0.14
C LEU A 180 -17.68 21.54 -0.58
N LEU A 181 -17.44 22.79 -0.99
CA LEU A 181 -18.51 23.70 -1.43
C LEU A 181 -19.20 23.21 -2.71
N LYS A 182 -18.49 22.48 -3.59
CA LYS A 182 -19.14 21.83 -4.75
C LYS A 182 -20.11 20.72 -4.31
N PHE A 183 -19.79 19.92 -3.30
CA PHE A 183 -20.72 18.96 -2.72
C PHE A 183 -21.93 19.65 -2.08
N ALA A 184 -21.71 20.77 -1.40
CA ALA A 184 -22.80 21.56 -0.82
C ALA A 184 -23.71 22.14 -1.92
N GLU A 185 -23.14 22.72 -2.98
CA GLU A 185 -23.87 23.32 -4.12
C GLU A 185 -24.69 22.29 -4.90
N SER A 186 -24.20 21.06 -5.03
CA SER A 186 -24.89 19.97 -5.71
C SER A 186 -25.93 19.25 -4.83
N GLY A 187 -26.09 19.65 -3.57
CA GLY A 187 -26.98 19.00 -2.62
C GLY A 187 -26.51 17.62 -2.15
N GLN A 188 -25.26 17.26 -2.41
CA GLN A 188 -24.63 16.02 -1.96
C GLN A 188 -23.95 16.17 -0.59
N LEU A 189 -24.54 16.98 0.30
CA LEU A 189 -24.09 17.18 1.67
C LEU A 189 -25.32 17.32 2.58
N TYR A 190 -25.28 16.69 3.73
CA TYR A 190 -26.32 16.91 4.74
C TYR A 190 -25.76 16.84 6.16
N ARG A 191 -26.46 17.56 7.10
CA ARG A 191 -26.23 17.44 8.52
C ARG A 191 -27.26 16.50 9.12
N GLY A 192 -26.81 15.49 9.87
CA GLY A 192 -27.71 14.53 10.51
C GLY A 192 -27.12 13.93 11.76
N ALA A 193 -27.94 13.33 12.59
CA ALA A 193 -27.51 12.57 13.77
C ALA A 193 -27.72 11.08 13.49
N LYS A 194 -26.61 10.32 13.44
CA LYS A 194 -26.57 8.86 13.32
C LYS A 194 -25.52 8.32 14.29
N PRO A 195 -25.59 7.06 14.71
CA PRO A 195 -24.48 6.42 15.41
C PRO A 195 -23.23 6.41 14.52
N VAL A 196 -22.16 6.99 14.98
CA VAL A 196 -20.85 7.00 14.31
C VAL A 196 -19.81 6.39 15.21
N MET A 197 -18.73 5.85 14.65
CA MET A 197 -17.55 5.42 15.40
C MET A 197 -16.95 6.63 16.10
N TRP A 198 -16.87 6.57 17.43
CA TRP A 198 -16.48 7.68 18.27
C TRP A 198 -15.38 7.29 19.26
N SER A 199 -14.34 8.08 19.33
CA SER A 199 -13.32 7.93 20.37
C SER A 199 -13.60 8.85 21.56
N PRO A 200 -13.91 8.29 22.76
CA PRO A 200 -14.05 9.10 23.96
C PRO A 200 -12.74 9.74 24.45
N VAL A 201 -11.59 9.20 24.03
CA VAL A 201 -10.27 9.72 24.40
C VAL A 201 -9.87 10.90 23.51
N GLU A 202 -10.04 10.78 22.21
CA GLU A 202 -9.79 11.86 21.25
C GLU A 202 -10.97 12.82 21.14
N LYS A 203 -12.15 12.45 21.65
CA LYS A 203 -13.40 13.21 21.61
C LYS A 203 -13.83 13.62 20.20
N THR A 204 -13.77 12.69 19.27
CA THR A 204 -14.07 12.92 17.85
C THR A 204 -14.62 11.66 17.18
N ALA A 205 -15.38 11.86 16.09
CA ALA A 205 -15.73 10.80 15.17
C ALA A 205 -14.49 10.26 14.46
N LEU A 206 -14.51 8.98 14.10
CA LEU A 206 -13.44 8.29 13.37
C LEU A 206 -13.99 7.71 12.07
N ALA A 207 -13.17 7.71 11.02
CA ALA A 207 -13.43 6.95 9.82
C ALA A 207 -13.09 5.47 10.04
N GLU A 208 -13.64 4.57 9.22
CA GLU A 208 -13.35 3.12 9.29
C GLU A 208 -11.83 2.82 9.13
N ALA A 209 -11.13 3.62 8.31
CA ALA A 209 -9.69 3.51 8.13
C ALA A 209 -8.85 3.91 9.37
N GLU A 210 -9.47 4.57 10.34
CA GLU A 210 -8.85 5.02 11.60
C GLU A 210 -9.10 4.06 12.76
N VAL A 211 -9.73 2.90 12.48
CA VAL A 211 -10.10 1.90 13.48
C VAL A 211 -9.30 0.61 13.26
N GLU A 212 -8.74 0.10 14.35
CA GLU A 212 -8.08 -1.21 14.39
C GLU A 212 -8.88 -2.14 15.30
N TYR A 213 -8.87 -3.44 14.98
CA TYR A 213 -9.58 -4.43 15.80
C TYR A 213 -8.57 -5.19 16.64
N GLU A 214 -8.86 -5.30 17.94
CA GLU A 214 -8.05 -6.03 18.92
C GLU A 214 -8.90 -7.08 19.62
N ASP A 215 -8.31 -8.25 19.87
CA ASP A 215 -8.98 -9.29 20.65
C ASP A 215 -8.96 -8.91 22.13
N ILE A 216 -10.14 -8.78 22.70
CA ILE A 216 -10.32 -8.37 24.11
C ILE A 216 -11.25 -9.34 24.84
N VAL A 217 -11.28 -9.17 26.14
CA VAL A 217 -12.28 -9.78 27.02
C VAL A 217 -13.23 -8.68 27.48
N SER A 218 -14.52 -8.87 27.24
CA SER A 218 -15.58 -7.94 27.68
C SER A 218 -16.48 -8.55 28.73
N THR A 219 -17.16 -7.70 29.49
CA THR A 219 -18.23 -8.09 30.40
C THR A 219 -19.47 -8.43 29.58
N GLN A 220 -20.03 -9.60 29.80
CA GLN A 220 -21.34 -9.98 29.27
C GLN A 220 -22.37 -10.02 30.42
N ILE A 221 -23.60 -9.61 30.11
CA ILE A 221 -24.70 -9.65 31.09
C ILE A 221 -26.00 -10.16 30.47
N ASP A 222 -26.80 -10.85 31.29
CA ASP A 222 -28.18 -11.21 30.99
C ASP A 222 -29.10 -10.38 31.87
N VAL A 223 -30.04 -9.64 31.26
CA VAL A 223 -30.90 -8.68 31.94
C VAL A 223 -32.39 -8.99 31.69
N ALA A 224 -33.20 -8.98 32.72
CA ALA A 224 -34.62 -9.27 32.70
C ALA A 224 -35.47 -8.00 32.67
N PHE A 225 -36.38 -7.91 31.70
CA PHE A 225 -37.33 -6.83 31.49
C PHE A 225 -38.73 -7.35 31.72
N GLU A 226 -39.48 -6.91 32.73
CA GLU A 226 -40.83 -7.37 33.00
C GLU A 226 -41.84 -6.94 31.92
N ILE A 227 -42.54 -7.88 31.33
CA ILE A 227 -43.61 -7.65 30.35
C ILE A 227 -44.87 -7.20 31.09
N VAL A 228 -45.31 -5.98 30.78
CA VAL A 228 -46.47 -5.36 31.44
C VAL A 228 -47.74 -5.38 30.57
N GLU A 229 -47.56 -5.45 29.27
CA GLU A 229 -48.65 -5.60 28.30
C GLU A 229 -48.24 -6.60 27.18
N ALA A 230 -49.17 -7.46 26.77
CA ALA A 230 -48.94 -8.40 25.66
C ALA A 230 -50.30 -8.72 25.02
N PRO A 231 -50.80 -7.88 24.11
CA PRO A 231 -52.17 -8.00 23.58
C PRO A 231 -52.41 -9.30 22.79
N ASN A 232 -51.40 -9.85 22.13
CA ASN A 232 -51.50 -11.07 21.33
C ASN A 232 -51.02 -12.33 22.07
N ALA A 233 -50.53 -12.20 23.29
CA ALA A 233 -50.05 -13.29 24.16
C ALA A 233 -50.24 -12.88 25.64
N PRO A 234 -51.52 -12.76 26.14
CA PRO A 234 -51.80 -12.26 27.48
C PRO A 234 -51.14 -13.03 28.61
N GLU A 235 -50.84 -14.31 28.40
CA GLU A 235 -50.10 -15.19 29.32
C GLU A 235 -48.68 -14.71 29.61
N LEU A 236 -48.12 -13.84 28.79
CA LEU A 236 -46.75 -13.28 28.98
C LEU A 236 -46.76 -12.12 30.00
N VAL A 237 -47.88 -11.54 30.36
CA VAL A 237 -47.93 -10.44 31.33
C VAL A 237 -47.39 -10.91 32.69
N GLY A 238 -46.44 -10.19 33.26
CA GLY A 238 -45.65 -10.54 34.45
C GLY A 238 -44.55 -11.58 34.21
N ALA A 239 -44.31 -12.04 32.97
CA ALA A 239 -43.07 -12.73 32.60
C ALA A 239 -41.95 -11.70 32.30
N HIS A 240 -40.71 -12.16 32.30
CA HIS A 240 -39.56 -11.32 32.05
C HIS A 240 -38.91 -11.69 30.73
N ALA A 241 -38.83 -10.76 29.81
CA ALA A 241 -38.04 -10.88 28.59
C ALA A 241 -36.55 -10.78 28.96
N VAL A 242 -35.76 -11.78 28.59
CA VAL A 242 -34.31 -11.77 28.89
C VAL A 242 -33.54 -11.32 27.68
N ILE A 243 -32.74 -10.31 27.84
CA ILE A 243 -31.74 -9.86 26.81
C ILE A 243 -30.34 -10.19 27.27
N TRP A 244 -29.45 -10.36 26.29
CA TRP A 244 -28.03 -10.54 26.51
C TRP A 244 -27.25 -9.44 25.78
N THR A 245 -26.23 -8.91 26.47
CA THR A 245 -25.33 -7.91 25.84
C THR A 245 -23.91 -8.03 26.35
N THR A 246 -22.96 -7.67 25.50
CA THR A 246 -21.53 -7.53 25.82
C THR A 246 -21.14 -6.07 26.06
N THR A 247 -22.12 -5.15 26.01
CA THR A 247 -21.96 -3.71 26.23
C THR A 247 -22.91 -3.25 27.33
N PRO A 248 -22.65 -3.59 28.61
CA PRO A 248 -23.55 -3.25 29.72
C PRO A 248 -23.94 -1.78 29.81
N TRP A 249 -23.06 -0.90 29.33
CA TRP A 249 -23.23 0.54 29.33
C TRP A 249 -24.33 1.06 28.37
N THR A 250 -24.87 0.21 27.50
CA THR A 250 -26.02 0.59 26.64
C THR A 250 -27.37 0.37 27.32
N ILE A 251 -27.43 -0.42 28.39
CA ILE A 251 -28.66 -0.63 29.16
C ILE A 251 -29.24 0.68 29.75
N PRO A 252 -28.43 1.61 30.30
CA PRO A 252 -28.95 2.88 30.79
C PRO A 252 -29.64 3.77 29.74
N VAL A 253 -29.49 3.46 28.46
CA VAL A 253 -30.10 4.19 27.33
C VAL A 253 -31.04 3.31 26.49
N ASN A 254 -31.36 2.13 26.97
CA ASN A 254 -32.32 1.23 26.35
C ASN A 254 -33.67 1.91 26.13
N GLN A 255 -34.29 1.75 24.93
CA GLN A 255 -35.61 2.33 24.62
C GLN A 255 -36.62 1.33 24.13
N ALA A 256 -36.21 0.15 23.65
CA ALA A 256 -37.08 -0.89 23.11
C ALA A 256 -36.44 -2.27 23.25
N LEU A 257 -37.16 -3.32 22.89
CA LEU A 257 -36.65 -4.69 22.73
C LEU A 257 -37.00 -5.18 21.32
N ALA A 258 -36.04 -5.78 20.63
CA ALA A 258 -36.26 -6.35 19.30
C ALA A 258 -36.49 -7.89 19.40
N TYR A 259 -37.38 -8.41 18.56
CA TYR A 259 -37.65 -9.84 18.43
C TYR A 259 -37.68 -10.27 16.95
N GLY A 260 -37.37 -11.54 16.70
CA GLY A 260 -37.51 -12.12 15.36
C GLY A 260 -38.93 -12.68 15.17
N PRO A 261 -39.72 -12.23 14.17
CA PRO A 261 -41.12 -12.64 14.00
C PRO A 261 -41.30 -14.15 13.84
N GLU A 262 -40.36 -14.84 13.21
CA GLU A 262 -40.38 -16.28 12.93
C GLU A 262 -39.72 -17.13 14.04
N ILE A 263 -39.10 -16.50 15.03
CA ILE A 263 -38.41 -17.20 16.13
C ILE A 263 -39.46 -17.76 17.12
N THR A 264 -39.28 -19.01 17.54
CA THR A 264 -40.06 -19.62 18.63
C THR A 264 -39.42 -19.30 19.98
N TYR A 265 -40.14 -18.67 20.84
CA TYR A 265 -39.75 -18.33 22.21
C TYR A 265 -40.42 -19.30 23.18
N THR A 266 -39.73 -19.60 24.27
CA THR A 266 -40.21 -20.46 25.36
C THR A 266 -40.32 -19.67 26.66
N VAL A 267 -41.35 -19.92 27.42
CA VAL A 267 -41.55 -19.38 28.77
C VAL A 267 -41.22 -20.46 29.79
N PHE A 268 -40.18 -20.23 30.58
CA PHE A 268 -39.84 -21.14 31.69
C PHE A 268 -39.93 -20.44 33.04
N ALA A 269 -40.21 -21.21 34.09
CA ALA A 269 -40.31 -20.70 35.47
C ALA A 269 -39.01 -21.05 36.23
N ALA A 270 -38.45 -20.06 36.95
CA ALA A 270 -37.34 -20.21 37.86
C ALA A 270 -37.45 -19.21 38.99
N ASN A 271 -37.13 -19.62 40.23
CA ASN A 271 -37.13 -18.75 41.42
C ASN A 271 -38.44 -17.95 41.62
N GLY A 272 -39.57 -18.54 41.21
CA GLY A 272 -40.90 -17.90 41.37
C GLY A 272 -41.22 -16.85 40.30
N LEU A 273 -40.35 -16.65 39.31
CA LEU A 273 -40.57 -15.77 38.16
C LEU A 273 -40.62 -16.57 36.87
N ARG A 274 -41.16 -15.95 35.79
CA ARG A 274 -41.23 -16.55 34.45
C ARG A 274 -40.35 -15.79 33.51
N TYR A 275 -39.59 -16.49 32.65
CA TYR A 275 -38.62 -15.89 31.73
C TYR A 275 -38.94 -16.29 30.30
N LEU A 276 -38.89 -15.30 29.36
CA LEU A 276 -39.10 -15.47 27.92
C LEU A 276 -37.73 -15.40 27.23
N VAL A 277 -37.39 -16.49 26.48
CA VAL A 277 -36.13 -16.64 25.76
C VAL A 277 -36.40 -17.47 24.49
N ALA A 278 -35.62 -17.31 23.42
CA ALA A 278 -35.68 -18.18 22.26
C ALA A 278 -35.45 -19.64 22.68
N GLN A 279 -36.29 -20.55 22.21
CA GLN A 279 -36.31 -21.93 22.64
C GLN A 279 -34.98 -22.65 22.62
N ASN A 280 -34.23 -22.46 21.53
CA ASN A 280 -32.91 -23.07 21.34
C ASN A 280 -31.78 -22.41 22.15
N LEU A 281 -32.00 -21.25 22.77
CA LEU A 281 -31.03 -20.52 23.59
C LEU A 281 -31.28 -20.64 25.12
N VAL A 282 -32.32 -21.35 25.54
CA VAL A 282 -32.60 -21.57 26.96
C VAL A 282 -31.43 -22.25 27.68
N ALA A 283 -30.83 -23.29 27.06
CA ALA A 283 -29.68 -23.99 27.62
C ALA A 283 -28.45 -23.07 27.77
N ASP A 284 -28.25 -22.16 26.83
CA ASP A 284 -27.14 -21.20 26.86
C ASP A 284 -27.30 -20.17 27.98
N LEU A 285 -28.50 -19.63 28.14
CA LEU A 285 -28.84 -18.77 29.29
C LEU A 285 -28.59 -19.47 30.62
N LEU A 286 -29.10 -20.71 30.78
CA LEU A 286 -28.96 -21.47 32.04
C LEU A 286 -27.50 -21.83 32.37
N ARG A 287 -26.64 -21.93 31.35
CA ARG A 287 -25.18 -22.07 31.55
C ARG A 287 -24.54 -20.75 32.06
N ARG A 288 -25.02 -19.59 31.57
CA ARG A 288 -24.53 -18.29 32.04
C ARG A 288 -25.14 -17.88 33.39
N ALA A 289 -26.38 -18.28 33.66
CA ALA A 289 -27.15 -17.99 34.86
C ALA A 289 -27.56 -19.29 35.61
N PRO A 290 -26.61 -20.06 36.16
CA PRO A 290 -26.89 -21.35 36.80
C PRO A 290 -27.81 -21.23 38.04
N GLU A 291 -27.93 -20.07 38.63
CA GLU A 291 -28.85 -19.80 39.74
C GLU A 291 -30.33 -19.99 39.37
N LEU A 292 -30.64 -19.88 38.06
CA LEU A 292 -31.98 -20.14 37.53
C LEU A 292 -32.32 -21.63 37.48
N LEU A 293 -31.36 -22.52 37.69
CA LEU A 293 -31.58 -23.99 37.67
C LEU A 293 -32.32 -24.48 38.91
N GLY A 294 -32.42 -23.68 39.98
CA GLY A 294 -33.16 -24.06 41.17
C GLY A 294 -32.67 -25.36 41.84
N GLY A 295 -31.40 -25.74 41.66
CA GLY A 295 -30.81 -26.98 42.17
C GLY A 295 -30.82 -28.16 41.19
N LEU A 296 -31.23 -28.00 39.92
CA LEU A 296 -31.06 -29.01 38.88
C LEU A 296 -29.58 -29.06 38.45
N GLU A 297 -29.06 -30.27 38.29
CA GLU A 297 -27.66 -30.47 37.83
C GLU A 297 -27.53 -30.05 36.33
N PRO A 298 -26.46 -29.36 35.97
CA PRO A 298 -26.19 -28.92 34.58
C PRO A 298 -26.12 -30.06 33.55
N SER A 299 -25.93 -31.28 34.00
CA SER A 299 -25.85 -32.48 33.14
C SER A 299 -27.15 -32.85 32.42
N GLY A 300 -28.28 -32.29 32.87
CA GLY A 300 -29.60 -32.48 32.22
C GLY A 300 -29.95 -31.47 31.13
N LEU A 301 -29.05 -30.47 30.86
CA LEU A 301 -29.31 -29.37 29.90
C LEU A 301 -29.05 -29.75 28.43
N SER A 302 -28.53 -30.93 28.16
CA SER A 302 -28.28 -31.40 26.77
C SER A 302 -29.55 -31.91 26.06
N ASP A 303 -30.65 -32.05 26.77
CA ASP A 303 -31.89 -32.63 26.26
C ASP A 303 -32.87 -31.53 25.82
N LEU A 304 -32.80 -31.13 24.56
CA LEU A 304 -33.73 -30.20 23.90
C LEU A 304 -35.20 -30.60 24.06
N GLU A 305 -35.45 -31.87 24.33
CA GLU A 305 -36.79 -32.45 24.55
C GLU A 305 -37.47 -31.88 25.83
N THR A 306 -36.70 -31.53 26.84
CA THR A 306 -37.22 -30.93 28.08
C THR A 306 -37.84 -29.55 27.84
N PHE A 307 -37.26 -28.76 26.94
CA PHE A 307 -37.73 -27.41 26.63
C PHE A 307 -38.85 -27.36 25.59
N LYS A 308 -39.01 -28.41 24.78
CA LYS A 308 -40.08 -28.51 23.78
C LYS A 308 -41.47 -28.61 24.40
N ASN A 309 -41.60 -29.09 25.66
CA ASN A 309 -42.83 -29.24 26.38
C ASN A 309 -43.23 -28.00 27.21
N MET A 310 -42.42 -26.95 27.21
CA MET A 310 -42.75 -25.69 27.87
C MET A 310 -43.69 -24.83 27.03
N PRO A 311 -44.45 -23.89 27.65
CA PRO A 311 -45.26 -22.94 26.91
C PRO A 311 -44.43 -22.18 25.87
N GLN A 312 -44.90 -22.17 24.62
CA GLN A 312 -44.23 -21.56 23.50
C GLN A 312 -45.04 -20.41 22.91
N VAL A 313 -44.33 -19.42 22.39
CA VAL A 313 -44.91 -18.26 21.67
C VAL A 313 -44.11 -18.07 20.40
N VAL A 314 -44.73 -17.86 19.27
CA VAL A 314 -44.05 -17.45 18.04
C VAL A 314 -43.80 -15.94 18.12
N GLY A 315 -42.65 -15.47 17.62
CA GLY A 315 -42.28 -14.07 17.73
C GLY A 315 -43.32 -13.10 17.21
N SER A 316 -44.06 -13.43 16.15
CA SER A 316 -45.17 -12.59 15.66
C SER A 316 -46.26 -12.29 16.70
N GLN A 317 -46.41 -13.13 17.74
CA GLN A 317 -47.35 -12.90 18.84
C GLN A 317 -46.83 -11.85 19.84
N LEU A 318 -45.52 -11.47 19.81
CA LEU A 318 -44.95 -10.41 20.62
C LEU A 318 -45.28 -9.01 20.08
N ALA A 319 -45.92 -8.92 18.91
CA ALA A 319 -46.35 -7.66 18.35
C ALA A 319 -47.26 -6.86 19.32
N GLY A 320 -46.88 -5.60 19.58
CA GLY A 320 -47.61 -4.75 20.51
C GLY A 320 -47.35 -5.02 21.99
N ALA A 321 -46.47 -5.96 22.34
CA ALA A 321 -46.04 -6.18 23.72
C ALA A 321 -45.21 -4.98 24.23
N ILE A 322 -45.32 -4.74 25.53
CA ILE A 322 -44.59 -3.67 26.21
C ILE A 322 -43.90 -4.26 27.45
N ALA A 323 -42.62 -3.97 27.61
CA ALA A 323 -41.89 -4.23 28.84
C ALA A 323 -41.61 -2.93 29.62
N ARG A 324 -41.17 -3.06 30.84
CA ARG A 324 -40.64 -1.96 31.64
C ARG A 324 -39.16 -2.16 31.94
N HIS A 325 -38.48 -1.04 31.97
CA HIS A 325 -37.03 -1.05 32.26
C HIS A 325 -36.78 -1.51 33.72
N PRO A 326 -35.73 -2.31 34.02
CA PRO A 326 -35.42 -2.74 35.38
C PRO A 326 -35.32 -1.57 36.37
N MET A 327 -34.78 -0.45 35.91
CA MET A 327 -34.58 0.77 36.70
C MET A 327 -35.82 1.71 36.66
N HIS A 328 -37.01 1.24 36.27
CA HIS A 328 -38.23 2.07 36.11
C HIS A 328 -38.58 2.91 37.34
N ASN A 329 -38.22 2.46 38.54
CA ASN A 329 -38.45 3.17 39.78
C ASN A 329 -37.72 4.52 39.91
N LEU A 330 -36.71 4.77 39.08
CA LEU A 330 -36.04 6.07 38.97
C LEU A 330 -36.94 7.15 38.34
N GLY A 331 -38.04 6.76 37.69
CA GLY A 331 -38.92 7.72 37.01
C GLY A 331 -38.36 8.26 35.69
N GLY A 332 -38.94 9.32 35.16
CA GLY A 332 -38.47 10.02 33.98
C GLY A 332 -38.28 9.11 32.76
N PHE A 333 -37.09 9.10 32.20
CA PHE A 333 -36.74 8.23 31.03
C PHE A 333 -36.99 6.75 31.33
N PHE A 334 -36.65 6.29 32.54
CA PHE A 334 -36.72 4.85 32.89
C PHE A 334 -38.14 4.37 33.12
N ALA A 335 -39.08 5.25 33.43
CA ALA A 335 -40.51 4.91 33.60
C ALA A 335 -41.26 4.79 32.25
N LYS A 336 -40.66 5.22 31.13
CA LYS A 336 -41.26 5.10 29.80
C LYS A 336 -41.40 3.63 29.38
N PRO A 337 -42.46 3.30 28.62
CA PRO A 337 -42.65 1.93 28.06
C PRO A 337 -41.48 1.48 27.19
N ARG A 338 -41.18 0.18 27.16
CA ARG A 338 -40.24 -0.47 26.27
C ARG A 338 -41.00 -1.35 25.31
N PRO A 339 -41.37 -0.84 24.12
CA PRO A 339 -42.12 -1.63 23.13
C PRO A 339 -41.27 -2.74 22.56
N PHE A 340 -41.93 -3.84 22.18
CA PHE A 340 -41.30 -4.87 21.36
C PHE A 340 -41.41 -4.52 19.88
N LEU A 341 -40.28 -4.58 19.16
CA LEU A 341 -40.17 -4.23 17.76
C LEU A 341 -39.73 -5.47 16.94
N ALA A 342 -40.40 -5.70 15.81
CA ALA A 342 -40.00 -6.78 14.90
C ALA A 342 -38.71 -6.37 14.17
N GLY A 343 -37.66 -7.20 14.26
CA GLY A 343 -36.38 -6.96 13.61
C GLY A 343 -35.84 -8.21 12.91
N ASP A 344 -35.62 -8.11 11.60
CA ASP A 344 -35.10 -9.20 10.77
C ASP A 344 -33.65 -9.61 11.10
N PHE A 345 -32.88 -8.71 11.75
CA PHE A 345 -31.51 -8.96 12.20
C PHE A 345 -31.44 -9.81 13.47
N VAL A 346 -32.56 -10.09 14.14
CA VAL A 346 -32.56 -10.91 15.36
C VAL A 346 -32.31 -12.36 14.99
N THR A 347 -31.24 -12.92 15.51
CA THR A 347 -30.83 -14.31 15.28
C THR A 347 -30.85 -15.14 16.55
N THR A 348 -30.64 -16.44 16.40
CA THR A 348 -30.56 -17.41 17.52
C THR A 348 -29.20 -18.09 17.57
N ASP A 349 -28.17 -17.46 17.03
CA ASP A 349 -26.80 -17.98 17.04
C ASP A 349 -26.10 -17.77 18.39
N ALA A 350 -26.50 -16.71 19.10
CA ALA A 350 -25.98 -16.37 20.43
C ALA A 350 -27.02 -15.56 21.24
N GLY A 351 -26.79 -15.39 22.52
CA GLY A 351 -27.59 -14.52 23.41
C GLY A 351 -28.86 -15.19 23.91
N THR A 352 -30.00 -14.58 23.68
CA THR A 352 -31.34 -14.99 24.18
C THR A 352 -32.43 -14.94 23.11
N GLY A 353 -32.12 -14.51 21.87
CA GLY A 353 -33.08 -14.31 20.78
C GLY A 353 -33.97 -13.07 20.97
N LEU A 354 -33.69 -12.26 21.97
CA LEU A 354 -34.23 -10.92 22.18
C LEU A 354 -33.08 -9.93 22.27
N VAL A 355 -33.19 -8.80 21.59
CA VAL A 355 -32.15 -7.78 21.55
C VAL A 355 -32.65 -6.50 22.18
N HIS A 356 -31.90 -5.93 23.13
CA HIS A 356 -32.22 -4.62 23.67
C HIS A 356 -31.83 -3.55 22.64
N MET A 357 -32.59 -2.49 22.52
CA MET A 357 -32.43 -1.45 21.54
C MET A 357 -32.01 -0.13 22.19
N ALA A 358 -30.84 0.36 21.81
CA ALA A 358 -30.28 1.64 22.21
C ALA A 358 -29.91 2.48 20.95
N PRO A 359 -30.84 3.25 20.38
CA PRO A 359 -30.68 3.92 19.09
C PRO A 359 -29.53 4.92 19.05
N ASP A 360 -28.98 5.29 20.19
CA ASP A 360 -27.77 6.14 20.27
C ASP A 360 -26.47 5.38 19.93
N HIS A 361 -26.46 4.03 20.02
CA HIS A 361 -25.24 3.23 20.08
C HIS A 361 -25.19 2.02 19.16
N GLY A 362 -26.16 1.86 18.26
CA GLY A 362 -26.19 0.79 17.25
C GLY A 362 -26.85 1.26 15.95
N GLU A 363 -26.34 0.86 14.80
CA GLU A 363 -26.90 1.26 13.50
C GLU A 363 -28.25 0.59 13.26
N ASP A 364 -28.37 -0.73 13.51
CA ASP A 364 -29.63 -1.47 13.42
C ASP A 364 -30.64 -0.96 14.45
N ASP A 365 -30.19 -0.67 15.69
CA ASP A 365 -30.99 -0.07 16.74
C ASP A 365 -31.57 1.27 16.31
N PHE A 366 -30.72 2.13 15.73
CA PHE A 366 -31.11 3.44 15.22
C PHE A 366 -32.16 3.32 14.10
N ALA A 367 -31.89 2.46 13.11
CA ALA A 367 -32.76 2.28 11.94
C ALA A 367 -34.15 1.77 12.38
N LEU A 368 -34.20 0.70 13.19
CA LEU A 368 -35.44 0.10 13.65
C LEU A 368 -36.24 1.03 14.59
N CYS A 369 -35.56 1.68 15.54
CA CYS A 369 -36.18 2.63 16.47
C CYS A 369 -36.74 3.84 15.72
N LYS A 370 -35.98 4.41 14.77
CA LYS A 370 -36.42 5.55 13.97
C LYS A 370 -37.63 5.24 13.11
N ALA A 371 -37.68 4.05 12.50
CA ALA A 371 -38.84 3.58 11.72
C ALA A 371 -40.11 3.48 12.59
N ASN A 372 -39.97 3.30 13.91
CA ASN A 372 -41.05 3.22 14.91
C ASN A 372 -41.21 4.55 15.71
N GLY A 373 -40.63 5.66 15.26
CA GLY A 373 -40.79 6.97 15.89
C GLY A 373 -40.05 7.15 17.21
N ILE A 374 -39.10 6.27 17.53
CA ILE A 374 -38.23 6.36 18.72
C ILE A 374 -36.92 7.04 18.32
N ASN A 375 -36.65 8.22 18.89
CA ASN A 375 -35.48 9.01 18.60
C ASN A 375 -34.36 8.80 19.64
N PRO A 376 -33.06 9.01 19.24
CA PRO A 376 -31.94 9.05 20.16
C PRO A 376 -32.13 10.05 21.31
N VAL A 377 -31.51 9.77 22.47
CA VAL A 377 -31.61 10.60 23.68
C VAL A 377 -30.31 11.37 24.01
N PHE A 378 -29.25 11.11 23.28
CA PHE A 378 -27.95 11.78 23.40
C PHE A 378 -27.44 11.80 24.86
N ALA A 379 -27.51 10.65 25.52
CA ALA A 379 -27.17 10.53 26.92
C ALA A 379 -25.66 10.44 27.21
N VAL A 380 -24.89 9.88 26.27
CA VAL A 380 -23.44 9.75 26.40
C VAL A 380 -22.73 10.90 25.73
N GLU A 381 -21.89 11.61 26.49
CA GLU A 381 -21.15 12.77 26.04
C GLU A 381 -19.85 12.41 25.29
N ASN A 382 -19.13 13.43 24.84
CA ASN A 382 -17.94 13.28 24.01
C ASN A 382 -16.77 12.53 24.69
N ASP A 383 -16.68 12.57 26.04
CA ASP A 383 -15.69 11.87 26.86
C ASP A 383 -16.14 10.47 27.31
N GLY A 384 -17.29 10.02 26.82
CA GLY A 384 -17.87 8.72 27.14
C GLY A 384 -18.56 8.64 28.50
N LYS A 385 -18.85 9.75 29.13
CA LYS A 385 -19.67 9.78 30.35
C LYS A 385 -21.12 10.05 30.01
N TYR A 386 -22.05 9.58 30.85
CA TYR A 386 -23.44 10.05 30.80
C TYR A 386 -23.49 11.50 31.22
N ARG A 387 -24.33 12.34 30.56
CA ARG A 387 -24.52 13.72 30.94
C ARG A 387 -24.90 13.82 32.43
N GLU A 388 -24.50 14.90 33.08
CA GLU A 388 -24.67 15.11 34.53
C GLU A 388 -26.14 15.01 34.98
N ASP A 389 -27.09 15.42 34.14
CA ASP A 389 -28.53 15.36 34.41
C ASP A 389 -29.17 13.98 34.14
N TRP A 390 -28.39 12.99 33.69
CA TRP A 390 -28.91 11.65 33.47
C TRP A 390 -29.24 10.97 34.80
N LEU A 391 -30.48 10.56 34.98
CA LEU A 391 -30.98 10.07 36.27
C LEU A 391 -30.25 8.86 36.83
N TRP A 392 -29.61 8.07 35.97
CA TRP A 392 -28.81 6.90 36.34
C TRP A 392 -27.39 7.05 35.85
N LEU A 393 -26.43 7.06 36.76
CA LEU A 393 -24.99 7.11 36.45
C LEU A 393 -24.49 8.44 35.86
N GLY A 394 -25.29 9.51 35.90
CA GLY A 394 -24.92 10.83 35.39
C GLY A 394 -23.62 11.36 36.00
N GLY A 395 -22.71 11.87 35.17
CA GLY A 395 -21.41 12.43 35.54
C GLY A 395 -20.42 11.46 36.18
N GLN A 396 -20.74 10.14 36.26
CA GLN A 396 -19.83 9.14 36.84
C GLN A 396 -18.72 8.71 35.85
N GLY A 397 -18.32 7.45 35.87
CA GLY A 397 -17.21 6.95 35.02
C GLY A 397 -17.51 6.92 33.52
N SER A 398 -16.46 6.86 32.69
CA SER A 398 -16.59 6.69 31.26
C SER A 398 -16.95 5.26 30.87
N VAL A 399 -17.77 5.08 29.85
CA VAL A 399 -18.26 3.78 29.33
C VAL A 399 -17.15 2.89 28.75
N ILE A 400 -15.96 3.43 28.52
CA ILE A 400 -14.77 2.62 28.15
C ILE A 400 -13.92 2.18 29.35
N ASN A 401 -14.26 2.62 30.56
CA ASN A 401 -13.51 2.25 31.78
C ASN A 401 -13.95 0.86 32.28
N PRO A 402 -13.05 -0.15 32.31
CA PRO A 402 -13.41 -1.51 32.73
C PRO A 402 -13.97 -1.59 34.15
N LYS A 403 -13.55 -0.70 35.07
CA LYS A 403 -14.11 -0.65 36.44
C LYS A 403 -15.53 -0.11 36.50
N PHE A 404 -15.94 0.64 35.49
CA PHE A 404 -17.27 1.21 35.41
C PHE A 404 -18.27 0.25 34.75
N VAL A 405 -17.81 -0.46 33.70
CA VAL A 405 -18.66 -1.34 32.90
C VAL A 405 -18.54 -2.82 33.25
N GLY A 406 -17.60 -3.17 34.12
CA GLY A 406 -17.35 -4.56 34.55
C GLY A 406 -18.45 -5.13 35.44
N LYS A 407 -18.40 -6.46 35.68
CA LYS A 407 -19.41 -7.18 36.49
C LYS A 407 -19.57 -6.62 37.91
N ASP A 408 -18.51 -6.08 38.48
CA ASP A 408 -18.50 -5.46 39.81
C ASP A 408 -18.68 -3.93 39.77
N GLY A 409 -18.91 -3.39 38.57
CA GLY A 409 -19.13 -1.97 38.33
C GLY A 409 -20.54 -1.49 38.70
N PRO A 410 -20.77 -0.16 38.77
CA PRO A 410 -22.04 0.39 39.22
C PRO A 410 -23.22 0.00 38.33
N ILE A 411 -23.03 -0.22 37.02
CA ILE A 411 -24.13 -0.66 36.13
C ILE A 411 -24.68 -2.03 36.59
N CYS A 412 -23.80 -3.01 36.75
CA CYS A 412 -24.18 -4.35 37.14
C CYS A 412 -24.69 -4.43 38.59
N THR A 413 -24.04 -3.70 39.51
CA THR A 413 -24.47 -3.69 40.91
C THR A 413 -25.84 -3.06 41.12
N ASP A 414 -26.14 -1.96 40.41
CA ASP A 414 -27.45 -1.30 40.50
C ASP A 414 -28.55 -2.16 39.82
N LEU A 415 -28.26 -2.80 38.68
CA LEU A 415 -29.20 -3.73 38.05
C LEU A 415 -29.49 -4.96 38.95
N ALA A 416 -28.48 -5.47 39.65
CA ALA A 416 -28.66 -6.56 40.61
C ALA A 416 -29.53 -6.13 41.80
N GLN A 417 -29.34 -4.93 42.33
CA GLN A 417 -30.15 -4.38 43.39
C GLN A 417 -31.61 -4.15 42.95
N ALA A 418 -31.82 -3.76 41.68
CA ALA A 418 -33.15 -3.63 41.09
C ALA A 418 -33.81 -4.97 40.74
N GLY A 419 -33.09 -6.10 40.88
CA GLY A 419 -33.58 -7.44 40.54
C GLY A 419 -33.61 -7.73 39.03
N GLY A 420 -33.00 -6.87 38.22
CA GLY A 420 -32.97 -7.02 36.74
C GLY A 420 -31.78 -7.81 36.21
N LEU A 421 -30.70 -7.95 36.96
CA LEU A 421 -29.51 -8.70 36.53
C LEU A 421 -29.69 -10.19 36.84
N LEU A 422 -29.55 -11.04 35.81
CA LEU A 422 -29.62 -12.51 35.99
C LEU A 422 -28.22 -13.12 36.02
N ALA A 423 -27.31 -12.64 35.19
CA ALA A 423 -25.91 -13.08 35.18
C ALA A 423 -24.99 -11.94 34.73
N ALA A 424 -23.76 -11.99 35.20
CA ALA A 424 -22.68 -11.12 34.76
C ALA A 424 -21.34 -11.86 34.83
N SER A 425 -20.54 -11.82 33.76
CA SER A 425 -19.20 -12.39 33.76
C SER A 425 -18.24 -11.57 32.91
N ASP A 426 -16.94 -11.57 33.27
CA ASP A 426 -15.87 -10.85 32.55
C ASP A 426 -15.03 -11.85 31.75
N ASP A 427 -15.66 -12.63 30.83
CA ASP A 427 -15.01 -13.75 30.15
C ASP A 427 -15.35 -13.84 28.64
N PHE A 428 -16.11 -12.88 28.09
CA PHE A 428 -16.48 -12.88 26.68
C PHE A 428 -15.34 -12.38 25.79
N LYS A 429 -14.75 -13.31 25.06
CA LYS A 429 -13.64 -13.01 24.12
C LYS A 429 -14.18 -12.68 22.75
N HIS A 430 -13.81 -11.54 22.23
CA HIS A 430 -14.18 -11.10 20.90
C HIS A 430 -13.24 -10.02 20.34
N SER A 431 -13.29 -9.79 19.05
CA SER A 431 -12.63 -8.68 18.39
C SER A 431 -13.42 -7.39 18.63
N TYR A 432 -12.75 -6.32 19.04
CA TYR A 432 -13.39 -5.04 19.39
C TYR A 432 -12.66 -3.85 18.75
N PRO A 433 -13.38 -2.85 18.24
CA PRO A 433 -12.77 -1.71 17.57
C PRO A 433 -12.08 -0.75 18.57
N HIS A 434 -10.86 -0.34 18.18
CA HIS A 434 -10.01 0.60 18.92
C HIS A 434 -9.54 1.72 18.00
N SER A 435 -9.34 2.90 18.56
CA SER A 435 -8.69 3.99 17.82
C SER A 435 -7.26 3.59 17.45
N TRP A 436 -6.92 3.77 16.18
CA TRP A 436 -5.59 3.47 15.69
C TRP A 436 -4.48 4.30 16.38
N ARG A 437 -4.84 5.42 16.96
CA ARG A 437 -3.90 6.39 17.54
C ARG A 437 -3.72 6.21 19.05
N SER A 438 -4.80 6.35 19.82
CA SER A 438 -4.75 6.18 21.27
C SER A 438 -4.72 4.73 21.73
N LYS A 439 -5.08 3.79 20.85
CA LYS A 439 -5.32 2.37 21.17
C LYS A 439 -6.41 2.17 22.22
N ALA A 440 -7.24 3.17 22.42
CA ALA A 440 -8.38 3.09 23.32
C ALA A 440 -9.60 2.51 22.61
N LYS A 441 -10.47 1.84 23.37
CA LYS A 441 -11.76 1.36 22.87
C LYS A 441 -12.57 2.52 22.29
N ILE A 442 -13.21 2.31 21.17
CA ILE A 442 -14.19 3.23 20.60
C ILE A 442 -15.60 2.80 20.97
N ILE A 443 -16.56 3.69 20.76
CA ILE A 443 -17.99 3.42 20.93
C ILE A 443 -18.73 3.87 19.67
N PHE A 444 -19.92 3.34 19.43
CA PHE A 444 -20.87 4.01 18.55
C PHE A 444 -21.59 5.09 19.33
N ARG A 445 -21.67 6.30 18.79
CA ARG A 445 -22.30 7.44 19.44
C ARG A 445 -23.11 8.25 18.44
N CYS A 446 -24.39 8.41 18.73
CA CYS A 446 -25.24 9.30 17.94
C CYS A 446 -24.93 10.77 18.31
N THR A 447 -24.54 11.54 17.32
CA THR A 447 -24.24 12.97 17.46
C THR A 447 -24.43 13.66 16.10
N PRO A 448 -24.80 14.96 16.07
CA PRO A 448 -24.85 15.68 14.80
C PRO A 448 -23.53 15.68 14.09
N GLN A 449 -23.53 15.23 12.84
CA GLN A 449 -22.35 15.15 11.98
C GLN A 449 -22.69 15.61 10.56
N TRP A 450 -21.66 15.85 9.75
CA TRP A 450 -21.79 16.14 8.32
C TRP A 450 -21.47 14.89 7.51
N PHE A 451 -22.33 14.60 6.52
CA PHE A 451 -22.26 13.40 5.69
C PHE A 451 -22.34 13.74 4.21
N ILE A 452 -21.55 13.00 3.42
CA ILE A 452 -21.73 12.88 1.98
C ILE A 452 -22.53 11.59 1.75
N PRO A 453 -23.77 11.67 1.20
CA PRO A 453 -24.62 10.51 1.00
C PRO A 453 -24.11 9.65 -0.16
N MET A 454 -24.13 8.32 0.02
CA MET A 454 -23.77 7.36 -1.03
C MET A 454 -24.92 7.06 -1.99
N ASP A 455 -26.16 7.05 -1.50
CA ASP A 455 -27.33 6.53 -2.22
C ASP A 455 -28.43 7.58 -2.49
N GLN A 456 -28.11 8.86 -2.35
CA GLN A 456 -29.05 9.94 -2.68
C GLN A 456 -28.65 10.60 -4.01
N ASN A 457 -29.66 10.84 -4.84
CA ASN A 457 -29.43 11.58 -6.08
C ASN A 457 -29.08 13.03 -5.76
N PRO A 458 -28.16 13.65 -6.52
CA PRO A 458 -27.92 15.07 -6.45
C PRO A 458 -29.22 15.83 -6.72
N SER A 459 -29.62 16.71 -5.80
CA SER A 459 -30.72 17.65 -6.03
C SER A 459 -30.15 19.04 -5.91
N PRO A 460 -30.43 19.98 -6.82
CA PRO A 460 -29.98 21.36 -6.67
C PRO A 460 -30.42 21.91 -5.31
N ALA A 461 -29.50 22.56 -4.61
CA ALA A 461 -29.79 23.21 -3.37
C ALA A 461 -30.84 24.33 -3.59
N GLY A 462 -31.98 24.23 -2.94
CA GLY A 462 -33.09 25.19 -3.09
C GLY A 462 -34.48 24.56 -3.03
N GLU A 463 -34.60 23.25 -3.19
CA GLU A 463 -35.89 22.56 -2.99
C GLU A 463 -35.91 21.91 -1.59
N GLY A 464 -36.50 22.64 -0.64
CA GLY A 464 -36.64 22.42 0.78
C GLY A 464 -36.57 20.97 1.26
N ARG A 465 -35.45 20.60 1.88
CA ARG A 465 -35.36 19.44 2.78
C ARG A 465 -35.20 19.96 4.20
N GLY A 466 -36.24 19.83 4.99
CA GLY A 466 -36.20 20.12 6.42
C GLY A 466 -35.18 19.23 7.18
N PRO A 467 -34.73 19.63 8.39
CA PRO A 467 -33.60 19.05 9.10
C PRO A 467 -33.70 17.58 9.50
N LEU A 468 -34.76 16.87 9.19
CA LEU A 468 -35.02 15.49 9.62
C LEU A 468 -35.85 14.67 8.60
N ALA A 469 -35.69 14.91 7.30
CA ALA A 469 -36.35 14.03 6.35
C ALA A 469 -35.69 12.64 6.38
N PRO A 470 -36.45 11.56 6.63
CA PRO A 470 -35.91 10.20 6.57
C PRO A 470 -35.42 9.92 5.16
N ALA A 471 -34.36 9.11 5.03
CA ALA A 471 -34.04 8.44 3.80
C ALA A 471 -35.26 7.56 3.44
N SER A 472 -36.21 8.12 2.73
CA SER A 472 -37.34 7.38 2.18
C SER A 472 -36.82 6.62 0.98
N GLY A 473 -37.09 5.32 0.98
CA GLY A 473 -36.71 4.38 -0.05
C GLY A 473 -36.95 4.90 -1.46
N LYS A 474 -36.20 4.28 -2.41
CA LYS A 474 -36.27 4.47 -3.86
C LYS A 474 -37.53 5.16 -4.35
N GLY A 475 -37.44 6.46 -4.58
CA GLY A 475 -38.47 7.20 -5.33
C GLY A 475 -38.29 6.85 -6.81
N GLU A 476 -39.19 6.10 -7.35
CA GLU A 476 -39.33 5.94 -8.81
C GLU A 476 -39.63 7.32 -9.41
N GLY A 477 -38.64 7.97 -10.02
CA GLY A 477 -38.91 9.17 -10.80
C GLY A 477 -37.77 10.16 -11.06
N ASP A 478 -36.53 9.95 -10.62
CA ASP A 478 -35.45 10.87 -10.97
C ASP A 478 -34.22 10.11 -11.51
N ASN A 479 -33.85 10.42 -12.77
CA ASN A 479 -32.85 9.70 -13.57
C ASN A 479 -31.38 10.13 -13.24
N GLY A 480 -31.08 10.57 -12.03
CA GLY A 480 -29.72 10.90 -11.60
C GLY A 480 -28.98 9.69 -11.02
N ALA A 481 -27.72 9.45 -11.43
CA ALA A 481 -26.86 8.45 -10.80
C ALA A 481 -26.44 8.90 -9.40
N THR A 482 -26.48 7.96 -8.44
CA THR A 482 -25.99 8.21 -7.07
C THR A 482 -24.46 8.28 -7.04
N LEU A 483 -23.87 8.77 -5.95
CA LEU A 483 -22.41 8.75 -5.78
C LEU A 483 -21.85 7.32 -5.86
N ARG A 484 -22.58 6.35 -5.27
CA ARG A 484 -22.22 4.93 -5.36
C ARG A 484 -22.20 4.44 -6.80
N ASP A 485 -23.23 4.76 -7.60
CA ASP A 485 -23.31 4.36 -9.01
C ASP A 485 -22.15 4.95 -9.81
N LEU A 486 -21.85 6.25 -9.62
CA LEU A 486 -20.74 6.93 -10.29
C LEU A 486 -19.38 6.33 -9.91
N ALA A 487 -19.18 6.01 -8.63
CA ALA A 487 -17.93 5.41 -8.16
C ALA A 487 -17.76 3.99 -8.69
N LEU A 488 -18.82 3.16 -8.66
CA LEU A 488 -18.77 1.79 -9.22
C LEU A 488 -18.51 1.81 -10.73
N ASN A 489 -19.16 2.70 -11.46
CA ASN A 489 -18.89 2.89 -12.88
C ASN A 489 -17.43 3.33 -13.14
N SER A 490 -16.89 4.20 -12.30
CA SER A 490 -15.50 4.66 -12.39
C SER A 490 -14.49 3.52 -12.13
N ILE A 491 -14.81 2.60 -11.20
CA ILE A 491 -14.02 1.40 -10.92
C ILE A 491 -13.91 0.50 -12.15
N GLU A 492 -15.02 0.28 -12.87
CA GLU A 492 -15.06 -0.54 -14.09
C GLU A 492 -14.19 0.02 -15.22
N HIS A 493 -14.04 1.33 -15.29
CA HIS A 493 -13.28 2.01 -16.34
C HIS A 493 -11.83 2.31 -15.94
N THR A 494 -11.40 1.84 -14.78
CA THR A 494 -10.03 1.99 -14.28
C THR A 494 -9.25 0.69 -14.51
N ARG A 495 -7.99 0.78 -14.97
CA ARG A 495 -7.09 -0.37 -15.05
C ARG A 495 -6.49 -0.67 -13.68
N TRP A 496 -6.80 -1.84 -13.14
CA TRP A 496 -6.27 -2.32 -11.85
C TRP A 496 -5.06 -3.23 -12.05
N VAL A 497 -3.99 -2.99 -11.29
CA VAL A 497 -2.75 -3.77 -11.31
C VAL A 497 -2.40 -4.17 -9.87
N PRO A 498 -2.43 -5.47 -9.52
CA PRO A 498 -2.94 -6.58 -10.31
C PRO A 498 -4.48 -6.49 -10.51
N GLU A 499 -5.00 -7.10 -11.57
CA GLU A 499 -6.43 -7.04 -11.92
C GLU A 499 -7.35 -7.46 -10.77
N ARG A 500 -6.94 -8.46 -9.97
CA ARG A 500 -7.70 -8.94 -8.81
C ARG A 500 -8.02 -7.85 -7.76
N SER A 501 -7.28 -6.74 -7.74
CA SER A 501 -7.49 -5.64 -6.79
C SER A 501 -8.81 -4.90 -7.00
N ILE A 502 -9.42 -4.98 -8.17
CA ILE A 502 -10.74 -4.44 -8.47
C ILE A 502 -11.82 -5.00 -7.53
N ASN A 503 -11.76 -6.29 -7.20
CA ASN A 503 -12.78 -6.93 -6.36
C ASN A 503 -12.83 -6.32 -4.96
N ARG A 504 -11.66 -5.94 -4.44
CA ARG A 504 -11.54 -5.35 -3.11
C ARG A 504 -12.14 -3.95 -3.05
N ILE A 505 -11.79 -3.08 -3.99
CA ILE A 505 -12.32 -1.70 -4.00
C ILE A 505 -13.83 -1.70 -4.30
N ARG A 506 -14.28 -2.56 -5.22
CA ARG A 506 -15.69 -2.72 -5.54
C ARG A 506 -16.50 -3.09 -4.31
N SER A 507 -16.14 -4.18 -3.61
CA SER A 507 -16.83 -4.64 -2.39
C SER A 507 -16.88 -3.57 -1.30
N MET A 508 -15.78 -2.80 -1.15
CA MET A 508 -15.73 -1.71 -0.19
C MET A 508 -16.66 -0.54 -0.55
N VAL A 509 -16.79 -0.22 -1.83
CA VAL A 509 -17.70 0.84 -2.30
C VAL A 509 -19.15 0.37 -2.27
N GLU A 510 -19.44 -0.89 -2.65
CA GLU A 510 -20.79 -1.48 -2.59
C GLU A 510 -21.38 -1.45 -1.18
N GLY A 511 -20.58 -1.81 -0.18
CA GLY A 511 -21.01 -1.86 1.22
C GLY A 511 -20.79 -0.57 2.01
N ARG A 512 -20.30 0.51 1.39
CA ARG A 512 -19.94 1.71 2.12
C ARG A 512 -21.16 2.48 2.64
N PRO A 513 -21.21 2.83 3.95
CA PRO A 513 -22.21 3.77 4.45
C PRO A 513 -21.92 5.21 3.96
N ASP A 514 -22.85 6.13 4.25
CA ASP A 514 -22.62 7.55 4.01
C ASP A 514 -21.31 8.01 4.65
N TRP A 515 -20.54 8.82 3.95
CA TRP A 515 -19.23 9.26 4.41
C TRP A 515 -19.37 10.36 5.46
N VAL A 516 -19.04 10.09 6.73
CA VAL A 516 -18.94 11.08 7.79
C VAL A 516 -17.66 11.90 7.60
N ILE A 517 -17.82 13.19 7.25
CA ILE A 517 -16.68 14.07 6.93
C ILE A 517 -16.31 15.03 8.06
N SER A 518 -17.10 15.13 9.12
CA SER A 518 -16.84 16.07 10.23
C SER A 518 -15.98 15.46 11.33
N ARG A 519 -15.04 16.24 11.83
CA ARG A 519 -14.19 15.89 12.98
C ARG A 519 -14.20 17.03 13.99
N GLN A 520 -14.32 16.70 15.28
CA GLN A 520 -14.33 17.64 16.40
C GLN A 520 -12.91 17.87 16.91
N ARG A 521 -12.05 18.33 16.00
CA ARG A 521 -10.62 18.58 16.24
C ARG A 521 -10.24 19.99 15.83
N ALA A 522 -9.01 20.41 16.15
CA ALA A 522 -8.55 21.77 15.89
C ALA A 522 -7.66 21.90 14.66
N TRP A 523 -6.92 20.83 14.29
CA TRP A 523 -5.91 20.91 13.22
C TRP A 523 -6.39 20.24 11.92
N GLY A 524 -6.91 21.01 11.00
CA GLY A 524 -7.39 20.62 9.68
C GLY A 524 -8.12 21.75 8.99
N VAL A 525 -8.68 21.45 7.81
CA VAL A 525 -9.49 22.38 7.03
C VAL A 525 -10.91 22.40 7.62
N PRO A 526 -11.48 23.56 8.00
CA PRO A 526 -12.82 23.64 8.56
C PRO A 526 -13.90 23.34 7.51
N ILE A 527 -15.04 22.82 7.98
CA ILE A 527 -16.29 22.76 7.24
C ILE A 527 -16.86 24.19 7.17
N ALA A 528 -16.37 24.98 6.21
CA ALA A 528 -16.64 26.41 6.12
C ALA A 528 -18.07 26.70 5.61
N LEU A 529 -19.07 26.38 6.44
CA LEU A 529 -20.48 26.55 6.17
C LEU A 529 -21.19 27.36 7.24
N TYR A 530 -22.25 28.06 6.85
CA TYR A 530 -23.17 28.73 7.72
C TYR A 530 -24.51 27.98 7.75
N VAL A 531 -25.02 27.67 8.93
CA VAL A 531 -26.29 26.94 9.11
C VAL A 531 -27.33 27.90 9.71
N HIS A 532 -28.46 28.05 9.05
CA HIS A 532 -29.52 28.93 9.52
C HIS A 532 -30.16 28.39 10.81
N ARG A 533 -30.14 29.18 11.90
CA ARG A 533 -30.49 28.72 13.26
C ARG A 533 -31.93 28.20 13.38
N LYS A 534 -32.87 28.77 12.60
CA LYS A 534 -34.31 28.40 12.70
C LYS A 534 -34.65 27.20 11.80
N THR A 535 -34.08 27.11 10.59
CA THR A 535 -34.43 26.06 9.64
C THR A 535 -33.49 24.84 9.76
N GLY A 536 -32.26 25.05 10.26
CA GLY A 536 -31.22 24.01 10.28
C GLY A 536 -30.60 23.76 8.91
N GLU A 537 -30.96 24.51 7.89
CA GLU A 537 -30.41 24.41 6.52
C GLU A 537 -29.09 25.17 6.41
N TYR A 538 -28.14 24.62 5.66
CA TYR A 538 -26.90 25.34 5.37
C TYR A 538 -27.05 26.28 4.20
N LEU A 539 -26.33 27.40 4.25
CA LEU A 539 -26.37 28.43 3.20
C LEU A 539 -25.61 27.97 1.97
N VAL A 540 -26.25 28.07 0.81
CA VAL A 540 -25.63 27.89 -0.51
C VAL A 540 -25.74 29.18 -1.28
N ASP A 541 -24.66 29.94 -1.33
CA ASP A 541 -24.56 31.18 -2.10
C ASP A 541 -23.17 31.30 -2.73
N LYS A 542 -23.11 31.41 -4.06
CA LYS A 542 -21.86 31.45 -4.81
C LYS A 542 -20.97 32.65 -4.44
N SER A 543 -21.56 33.77 -4.06
CA SER A 543 -20.83 34.97 -3.68
C SER A 543 -20.19 34.80 -2.29
N VAL A 544 -20.91 34.18 -1.36
CA VAL A 544 -20.37 33.79 -0.05
C VAL A 544 -19.26 32.78 -0.21
N ASN A 545 -19.49 31.70 -0.99
CA ASN A 545 -18.52 30.67 -1.28
C ASN A 545 -17.23 31.25 -1.90
N ALA A 546 -17.35 32.16 -2.84
CA ALA A 546 -16.19 32.81 -3.45
C ALA A 546 -15.39 33.65 -2.45
N ARG A 547 -16.04 34.36 -1.52
CA ARG A 547 -15.37 35.12 -0.45
C ARG A 547 -14.63 34.18 0.51
N ILE A 548 -15.23 33.07 0.87
CA ILE A 548 -14.61 32.03 1.72
C ILE A 548 -13.33 31.51 1.04
N VAL A 549 -13.42 31.04 -0.20
CA VAL A 549 -12.27 30.51 -0.96
C VAL A 549 -11.16 31.55 -1.08
N GLU A 550 -11.49 32.82 -1.35
CA GLU A 550 -10.49 33.88 -1.47
C GLU A 550 -9.82 34.19 -0.12
N ALA A 551 -10.56 34.15 0.98
CA ALA A 551 -9.99 34.31 2.32
C ALA A 551 -8.99 33.16 2.64
N PHE A 552 -9.29 31.92 2.26
CA PHE A 552 -8.39 30.79 2.43
C PHE A 552 -7.11 30.91 1.59
N LYS A 553 -7.16 31.45 0.39
CA LYS A 553 -5.94 31.72 -0.40
C LYS A 553 -5.02 32.72 0.32
N GLY A 554 -5.59 33.66 1.04
CA GLY A 554 -4.83 34.69 1.74
C GLY A 554 -4.19 34.24 3.06
N ALA A 555 -4.88 33.40 3.84
CA ALA A 555 -4.48 33.05 5.20
C ALA A 555 -4.73 31.56 5.57
N GLY A 556 -5.06 30.73 4.60
CA GLY A 556 -5.33 29.31 4.80
C GLY A 556 -6.58 29.08 5.67
N ALA A 557 -6.66 27.91 6.28
CA ALA A 557 -7.76 27.50 7.16
C ALA A 557 -7.94 28.42 8.38
N ASP A 558 -6.90 29.13 8.81
CA ASP A 558 -6.97 30.09 9.92
C ASP A 558 -7.83 31.31 9.58
N ALA A 559 -8.04 31.56 8.28
CA ALA A 559 -8.98 32.59 7.81
C ALA A 559 -10.42 32.35 8.30
N TRP A 560 -10.83 31.09 8.53
CA TRP A 560 -12.16 30.75 9.04
C TRP A 560 -12.28 31.00 10.56
N PHE A 561 -11.31 30.50 11.33
CA PHE A 561 -11.36 30.57 12.79
C PHE A 561 -11.13 31.96 13.34
N GLY A 562 -10.52 32.86 12.57
CA GLY A 562 -10.28 34.26 12.96
C GLY A 562 -11.08 35.28 12.15
N ALA A 563 -12.08 34.82 11.36
CA ALA A 563 -12.80 35.68 10.43
C ALA A 563 -13.70 36.75 11.08
N ASP A 564 -13.87 37.86 10.38
CA ASP A 564 -15.10 38.64 10.45
C ASP A 564 -16.18 37.90 9.61
N HIS A 565 -16.95 37.05 10.27
CA HIS A 565 -17.95 36.19 9.60
C HIS A 565 -19.08 37.03 8.97
N GLN A 566 -19.38 38.24 9.47
CA GLN A 566 -20.33 39.14 8.84
C GLN A 566 -19.77 39.61 7.48
N ALA A 567 -18.49 39.96 7.41
CA ALA A 567 -17.85 40.34 6.15
C ALA A 567 -17.84 39.21 5.14
N LEU A 568 -17.64 37.95 5.57
CA LEU A 568 -17.71 36.76 4.70
C LEU A 568 -19.13 36.50 4.20
N LEU A 569 -20.16 36.61 5.07
CA LEU A 569 -21.57 36.52 4.68
C LEU A 569 -21.97 37.63 3.71
N GLY A 570 -21.42 38.84 3.91
CA GLY A 570 -21.78 40.00 3.12
C GLY A 570 -23.09 40.66 3.59
N PRO A 571 -23.57 41.67 2.82
CA PRO A 571 -24.69 42.51 3.27
C PRO A 571 -26.08 41.86 3.17
N ASP A 572 -26.19 40.74 2.43
CA ASP A 572 -27.48 40.10 2.16
C ASP A 572 -27.93 39.16 3.30
N TYR A 573 -27.05 38.86 4.25
CA TYR A 573 -27.28 37.94 5.36
C TYR A 573 -26.85 38.55 6.69
N ASP A 574 -27.61 38.24 7.75
CA ASP A 574 -27.29 38.65 9.12
C ASP A 574 -26.66 37.47 9.90
N LEU A 575 -25.47 37.65 10.44
CA LEU A 575 -24.76 36.64 11.21
C LEU A 575 -25.57 36.10 12.42
N ASP A 576 -26.44 36.93 12.99
CA ASP A 576 -27.28 36.49 14.12
C ASP A 576 -28.27 35.38 13.72
N ASP A 577 -28.63 35.27 12.44
CA ASP A 577 -29.50 34.20 11.93
C ASP A 577 -28.74 32.89 11.66
N TYR A 578 -27.40 32.90 11.67
CA TYR A 578 -26.57 31.73 11.28
C TYR A 578 -25.67 31.25 12.41
N GLU A 579 -25.48 29.94 12.44
CA GLU A 579 -24.46 29.22 13.18
C GLU A 579 -23.23 29.05 12.28
N VAL A 580 -22.04 29.39 12.78
CA VAL A 580 -20.78 29.15 12.15
C VAL A 580 -20.35 27.71 12.49
N VAL A 581 -20.08 26.87 11.49
CA VAL A 581 -19.61 25.51 11.71
C VAL A 581 -18.12 25.53 12.06
N ASN A 582 -17.75 24.88 13.15
CA ASN A 582 -16.36 24.83 13.65
C ASN A 582 -15.71 23.45 13.54
N ASP A 583 -16.46 22.43 13.14
CA ASP A 583 -15.88 21.13 12.84
C ASP A 583 -14.91 21.23 11.67
N ILE A 584 -13.88 20.40 11.68
CA ILE A 584 -12.94 20.27 10.55
C ILE A 584 -13.30 19.06 9.68
N LEU A 585 -12.79 19.05 8.48
CA LEU A 585 -12.91 17.93 7.56
C LEU A 585 -12.13 16.70 8.03
N ASP A 586 -12.62 15.54 7.66
CA ASP A 586 -11.84 14.30 7.66
C ASP A 586 -10.59 14.47 6.81
N VAL A 587 -9.43 14.11 7.34
CA VAL A 587 -8.15 14.20 6.60
C VAL A 587 -8.13 13.40 5.29
N TRP A 588 -8.97 12.36 5.19
CA TRP A 588 -9.16 11.65 3.93
C TRP A 588 -9.84 12.48 2.85
N PHE A 589 -10.57 13.52 3.23
CA PHE A 589 -11.09 14.51 2.28
C PHE A 589 -9.96 15.42 1.79
N ASP A 590 -9.04 15.83 2.67
CA ASP A 590 -7.89 16.65 2.27
C ASP A 590 -7.01 15.91 1.27
N SER A 591 -6.63 14.67 1.59
CA SER A 591 -5.82 13.84 0.68
C SER A 591 -6.60 13.40 -0.57
N GLY A 592 -7.90 13.17 -0.45
CA GLY A 592 -8.79 12.88 -1.59
C GLY A 592 -8.80 14.00 -2.62
N SER A 593 -8.78 15.26 -2.19
CA SER A 593 -8.81 16.46 -3.03
C SER A 593 -7.50 16.71 -3.80
N THR A 594 -6.42 15.96 -3.55
CA THR A 594 -5.11 16.18 -4.18
C THR A 594 -5.14 16.13 -5.71
N HIS A 595 -6.04 15.36 -6.31
CA HIS A 595 -6.23 15.33 -7.76
C HIS A 595 -6.62 16.71 -8.32
N SER A 596 -7.33 17.52 -7.53
CA SER A 596 -7.77 18.85 -7.94
C SER A 596 -6.62 19.86 -7.93
N PHE A 597 -5.93 20.05 -6.81
CA PHE A 597 -4.89 21.08 -6.73
C PHE A 597 -3.51 20.63 -7.24
N VAL A 598 -3.24 19.33 -7.36
CA VAL A 598 -1.98 18.82 -7.90
C VAL A 598 -2.13 18.46 -9.37
N VAL A 599 -3.01 17.52 -9.72
CA VAL A 599 -3.10 17.03 -11.10
C VAL A 599 -3.75 18.08 -12.01
N GLU A 600 -4.96 18.52 -11.69
CA GLU A 600 -5.62 19.57 -12.49
C GLU A 600 -4.94 20.92 -12.31
N GLY A 601 -4.52 21.28 -11.10
CA GLY A 601 -3.88 22.56 -10.80
C GLY A 601 -2.56 22.78 -11.54
N ARG A 602 -1.75 21.72 -11.74
CA ARG A 602 -0.45 21.82 -12.45
C ARG A 602 -0.54 21.50 -13.93
N TYR A 603 -1.46 20.64 -14.36
CA TYR A 603 -1.48 20.10 -15.71
C TYR A 603 -2.69 20.49 -16.52
N GLY A 604 -3.68 21.12 -15.91
CA GLY A 604 -4.89 21.66 -16.56
C GLY A 604 -6.17 20.97 -16.12
N GLU A 605 -7.25 21.71 -16.14
CA GLU A 605 -8.58 21.22 -15.81
C GLU A 605 -8.94 19.99 -16.63
N GLY A 606 -9.51 18.98 -16.00
CA GLY A 606 -9.94 17.75 -16.63
C GLY A 606 -8.81 16.74 -16.88
N VAL A 607 -7.55 17.04 -16.58
CA VAL A 607 -6.44 16.10 -16.64
C VAL A 607 -6.58 15.07 -15.51
N ARG A 608 -6.29 13.80 -15.83
CA ARG A 608 -6.24 12.70 -14.85
C ARG A 608 -4.82 12.19 -14.70
N ALA A 609 -4.54 11.55 -13.59
CA ALA A 609 -3.28 10.82 -13.44
C ALA A 609 -3.28 9.55 -14.29
N ASP A 610 -2.16 9.25 -14.96
CA ASP A 610 -1.99 7.97 -15.65
C ASP A 610 -1.94 6.80 -14.66
N LEU A 611 -1.40 7.06 -13.45
CA LEU A 611 -1.20 6.04 -12.43
C LEU A 611 -1.29 6.61 -11.00
N TYR A 612 -2.05 5.92 -10.14
CA TYR A 612 -1.93 5.95 -8.68
C TYR A 612 -1.22 4.68 -8.22
N LEU A 613 -0.36 4.78 -7.22
CA LEU A 613 0.36 3.62 -6.66
C LEU A 613 0.46 3.73 -5.15
N GLU A 614 -0.13 2.79 -4.41
CA GLU A 614 -0.02 2.70 -2.94
C GLU A 614 -0.15 1.25 -2.45
N GLY A 615 -0.04 1.08 -1.13
CA GLY A 615 -0.30 -0.17 -0.46
C GLY A 615 -1.77 -0.61 -0.51
N SER A 616 -1.99 -1.89 -0.26
CA SER A 616 -3.33 -2.49 -0.31
C SER A 616 -4.31 -1.97 0.75
N ASP A 617 -3.82 -1.32 1.82
CA ASP A 617 -4.63 -0.61 2.81
C ASP A 617 -5.33 0.62 2.21
N GLN A 618 -4.77 1.21 1.16
CA GLN A 618 -5.31 2.42 0.54
C GLN A 618 -6.58 2.20 -0.29
N HIS A 619 -7.04 0.97 -0.46
CA HIS A 619 -8.39 0.69 -0.95
C HIS A 619 -9.48 1.22 0.00
N ARG A 620 -9.18 1.28 1.31
CA ARG A 620 -10.04 1.85 2.35
C ARG A 620 -9.66 3.28 2.71
N GLY A 621 -8.60 3.81 2.11
CA GLY A 621 -8.05 5.16 2.32
C GLY A 621 -8.06 5.99 1.05
N TRP A 622 -6.89 6.42 0.60
CA TRP A 622 -6.69 7.41 -0.45
C TRP A 622 -7.27 7.01 -1.82
N PHE A 623 -7.17 5.75 -2.24
CA PHE A 623 -7.79 5.31 -3.50
C PHE A 623 -9.29 5.55 -3.50
N GLN A 624 -9.95 5.30 -2.36
CA GLN A 624 -11.39 5.43 -2.23
C GLN A 624 -11.82 6.88 -2.04
N SER A 625 -11.13 7.67 -1.19
CA SER A 625 -11.50 9.08 -0.96
C SER A 625 -11.32 9.90 -2.24
N SER A 626 -10.20 9.76 -2.94
CA SER A 626 -9.97 10.39 -4.26
C SER A 626 -11.02 9.98 -5.30
N LEU A 627 -11.40 8.69 -5.32
CA LEU A 627 -12.45 8.18 -6.21
C LEU A 627 -13.79 8.83 -5.93
N LEU A 628 -14.20 8.87 -4.66
CA LEU A 628 -15.50 9.42 -4.26
C LEU A 628 -15.59 10.92 -4.53
N GLU A 629 -14.56 11.68 -4.20
CA GLU A 629 -14.55 13.11 -4.49
C GLU A 629 -14.59 13.42 -5.98
N SER A 630 -13.75 12.76 -6.78
CA SER A 630 -13.74 12.97 -8.21
C SER A 630 -15.02 12.45 -8.87
N SER A 631 -15.59 11.34 -8.41
CA SER A 631 -16.88 10.83 -8.90
C SER A 631 -18.02 11.79 -8.57
N GLY A 632 -18.06 12.35 -7.35
CA GLY A 632 -19.10 13.29 -6.90
C GLY A 632 -19.02 14.67 -7.60
N THR A 633 -17.82 15.15 -7.90
CA THR A 633 -17.62 16.50 -8.44
C THR A 633 -17.35 16.52 -9.95
N ARG A 634 -16.91 15.39 -10.54
CA ARG A 634 -16.50 15.30 -11.96
C ARG A 634 -17.14 14.11 -12.71
N GLY A 635 -17.86 13.23 -12.00
CA GLY A 635 -18.53 12.05 -12.58
C GLY A 635 -17.58 10.94 -13.04
N ARG A 636 -16.32 10.91 -12.59
CA ARG A 636 -15.29 9.96 -13.05
C ARG A 636 -14.17 9.77 -12.04
N ALA A 637 -13.39 8.68 -12.18
CA ALA A 637 -12.16 8.51 -11.40
C ALA A 637 -11.10 9.59 -11.73
N PRO A 638 -10.23 9.97 -10.77
CA PRO A 638 -9.16 10.94 -11.00
C PRO A 638 -7.91 10.29 -11.65
N TYR A 639 -7.94 9.00 -11.90
CA TYR A 639 -6.84 8.19 -12.43
C TYR A 639 -7.29 7.25 -13.55
N ASP A 640 -6.36 6.87 -14.42
CA ASP A 640 -6.57 5.87 -15.48
C ASP A 640 -6.21 4.46 -15.03
N ALA A 641 -5.21 4.35 -14.14
CA ALA A 641 -4.79 3.07 -13.58
C ALA A 641 -4.44 3.20 -12.09
N VAL A 642 -4.57 2.08 -11.38
CA VAL A 642 -4.16 1.95 -9.97
C VAL A 642 -3.28 0.72 -9.83
N LEU A 643 -2.06 0.90 -9.29
CA LEU A 643 -1.21 -0.19 -8.87
C LEU A 643 -1.27 -0.35 -7.37
N THR A 644 -1.48 -1.58 -6.92
CA THR A 644 -1.56 -1.93 -5.51
C THR A 644 -0.43 -2.87 -5.13
N HIS A 645 0.35 -2.53 -4.11
CA HIS A 645 1.36 -3.43 -3.54
C HIS A 645 0.96 -3.95 -2.16
N GLY A 646 1.55 -5.10 -1.76
CA GLY A 646 1.41 -5.68 -0.43
C GLY A 646 2.25 -4.96 0.63
N PHE A 647 2.27 -5.52 1.84
CA PHE A 647 3.03 -4.99 2.97
C PHE A 647 4.45 -5.55 3.02
N ALA A 648 5.38 -4.75 3.55
CA ALA A 648 6.70 -5.24 3.93
C ALA A 648 6.62 -5.91 5.32
N LEU A 649 6.94 -7.20 5.36
CA LEU A 649 6.93 -8.04 6.56
C LEU A 649 8.37 -8.35 7.00
N ASP A 650 8.55 -8.80 8.24
CA ASP A 650 9.86 -9.26 8.72
C ASP A 650 10.30 -10.56 8.01
N GLY A 651 11.51 -11.02 8.27
CA GLY A 651 12.04 -12.25 7.65
C GLY A 651 11.23 -13.51 7.94
N GLN A 652 10.37 -13.52 8.96
CA GLN A 652 9.45 -14.60 9.33
C GLN A 652 8.05 -14.40 8.76
N GLY A 653 7.79 -13.33 8.01
CA GLY A 653 6.48 -13.02 7.43
C GLY A 653 5.48 -12.42 8.42
N ARG A 654 5.96 -11.77 9.48
CA ARG A 654 5.13 -11.09 10.48
C ARG A 654 5.13 -9.58 10.24
N LYS A 655 4.02 -8.91 10.57
CA LYS A 655 3.95 -7.45 10.56
C LYS A 655 5.04 -6.86 11.47
N MET A 656 5.76 -5.88 10.93
CA MET A 656 6.80 -5.18 11.70
C MET A 656 6.19 -4.21 12.69
N SER A 657 6.63 -4.26 13.95
CA SER A 657 6.24 -3.29 14.97
C SER A 657 7.37 -3.04 15.97
N LYS A 658 7.39 -1.83 16.53
CA LYS A 658 8.37 -1.46 17.57
C LYS A 658 8.21 -2.32 18.84
N SER A 659 6.99 -2.70 19.17
CA SER A 659 6.69 -3.54 20.34
C SER A 659 7.24 -4.97 20.21
N LEU A 660 7.27 -5.53 18.99
CA LEU A 660 7.85 -6.85 18.72
C LEU A 660 9.37 -6.79 18.50
N GLY A 661 9.96 -5.60 18.37
CA GLY A 661 11.40 -5.43 18.12
C GLY A 661 11.88 -5.99 16.76
N ASN A 662 10.98 -6.23 15.81
CA ASN A 662 11.26 -6.87 14.52
C ASN A 662 11.31 -5.87 13.34
N VAL A 663 11.40 -4.57 13.64
CA VAL A 663 11.43 -3.52 12.61
C VAL A 663 12.77 -3.54 11.88
N VAL A 664 12.70 -3.64 10.54
CA VAL A 664 13.83 -3.39 9.64
C VAL A 664 13.79 -1.91 9.25
N ASP A 665 14.76 -1.16 9.74
CA ASP A 665 14.86 0.28 9.52
C ASP A 665 15.54 0.57 8.16
N PRO A 666 14.87 1.21 7.19
CA PRO A 666 15.45 1.48 5.88
C PRO A 666 16.68 2.40 5.95
N LEU A 667 16.72 3.33 6.89
CA LEU A 667 17.85 4.25 7.05
C LEU A 667 19.12 3.51 7.47
N LYS A 668 19.01 2.50 8.33
CA LYS A 668 20.14 1.63 8.70
C LYS A 668 20.59 0.79 7.53
N VAL A 669 19.65 0.19 6.78
CA VAL A 669 20.01 -0.60 5.59
C VAL A 669 20.77 0.25 4.58
N ILE A 670 20.34 1.47 4.33
CA ILE A 670 21.03 2.40 3.41
C ILE A 670 22.40 2.80 3.92
N ALA A 671 22.53 3.08 5.22
CA ALA A 671 23.81 3.45 5.85
C ALA A 671 24.85 2.32 5.80
N GLU A 672 24.40 1.06 5.87
CA GLU A 672 25.27 -0.11 5.85
C GLU A 672 25.57 -0.61 4.43
N SER A 673 24.55 -0.71 3.57
CA SER A 673 24.62 -1.41 2.28
C SER A 673 24.46 -0.50 1.07
N GLY A 674 23.92 0.70 1.25
CA GLY A 674 23.55 1.62 0.17
C GLY A 674 22.12 1.45 -0.29
N SER A 675 21.61 2.47 -0.97
CA SER A 675 20.26 2.54 -1.51
C SER A 675 20.05 1.58 -2.69
N ASP A 676 21.02 1.44 -3.59
CA ASP A 676 20.88 0.55 -4.75
C ASP A 676 20.62 -0.90 -4.33
N ILE A 677 21.13 -1.37 -3.19
CA ILE A 677 20.82 -2.72 -2.67
C ILE A 677 19.34 -2.83 -2.25
N LEU A 678 18.82 -1.82 -1.55
CA LEU A 678 17.41 -1.77 -1.16
C LEU A 678 16.50 -1.69 -2.40
N ARG A 679 16.90 -0.94 -3.40
CA ARG A 679 16.18 -0.81 -4.67
C ARG A 679 16.16 -2.12 -5.46
N VAL A 680 17.28 -2.87 -5.48
CA VAL A 680 17.32 -4.24 -6.06
C VAL A 680 16.36 -5.16 -5.33
N TRP A 681 16.29 -5.12 -3.98
CA TRP A 681 15.31 -5.90 -3.25
C TRP A 681 13.88 -5.56 -3.69
N VAL A 682 13.50 -4.28 -3.70
CA VAL A 682 12.17 -3.83 -4.12
C VAL A 682 11.84 -4.30 -5.54
N ALA A 683 12.76 -4.10 -6.48
CA ALA A 683 12.54 -4.44 -7.89
C ALA A 683 12.54 -5.96 -8.17
N SER A 684 13.13 -6.77 -7.29
CA SER A 684 13.24 -8.23 -7.46
C SER A 684 12.12 -9.01 -6.77
N THR A 685 11.33 -8.36 -5.92
CA THR A 685 10.24 -9.02 -5.19
C THR A 685 8.93 -8.96 -5.97
N ASP A 686 8.08 -9.97 -5.79
CA ASP A 686 6.68 -9.91 -6.21
C ASP A 686 5.90 -9.05 -5.23
N TYR A 687 5.91 -7.75 -5.46
CA TYR A 687 5.30 -6.75 -4.59
C TYR A 687 3.77 -6.66 -4.72
N PHE A 688 3.14 -7.42 -5.60
CA PHE A 688 1.68 -7.50 -5.66
C PHE A 688 1.08 -8.26 -4.46
N ASP A 689 1.92 -9.03 -3.76
CA ASP A 689 1.62 -9.67 -2.49
C ASP A 689 2.52 -9.12 -1.37
N ASP A 690 2.30 -9.56 -0.13
CA ASP A 690 3.13 -9.18 1.00
C ASP A 690 4.56 -9.71 0.84
N VAL A 691 5.55 -8.86 1.03
CA VAL A 691 6.96 -9.17 0.80
C VAL A 691 7.76 -9.24 2.09
N ARG A 692 8.72 -10.17 2.15
CA ARG A 692 9.60 -10.32 3.31
C ARG A 692 10.88 -9.53 3.14
N ILE A 693 11.35 -8.96 4.23
CA ILE A 693 12.67 -8.35 4.29
C ILE A 693 13.40 -8.79 5.57
N GLY A 694 14.68 -9.09 5.42
CA GLY A 694 15.55 -9.51 6.51
C GLY A 694 16.98 -9.64 6.01
N LYS A 695 17.91 -10.00 6.91
CA LYS A 695 19.35 -10.08 6.59
C LYS A 695 19.66 -11.02 5.43
N GLU A 696 19.01 -12.19 5.38
CA GLU A 696 19.22 -13.20 4.33
C GLU A 696 18.73 -12.69 2.96
N VAL A 697 17.56 -12.07 2.93
CA VAL A 697 16.97 -11.50 1.71
C VAL A 697 17.86 -10.38 1.16
N LEU A 698 18.33 -9.48 2.02
CA LEU A 698 19.24 -8.40 1.65
C LEU A 698 20.62 -8.92 1.20
N ALA A 699 21.11 -10.03 1.79
CA ALA A 699 22.32 -10.68 1.32
C ALA A 699 22.15 -11.23 -0.10
N GLY A 700 21.00 -11.84 -0.42
CA GLY A 700 20.65 -12.26 -1.78
C GLY A 700 20.63 -11.09 -2.78
N SER A 701 20.00 -9.98 -2.41
CA SER A 701 19.97 -8.77 -3.23
C SER A 701 21.36 -8.19 -3.45
N SER A 702 22.23 -8.20 -2.43
CA SER A 702 23.62 -7.78 -2.53
C SER A 702 24.44 -8.67 -3.46
N ASP A 703 24.18 -9.99 -3.47
CA ASP A 703 24.84 -10.92 -4.38
C ASP A 703 24.41 -10.68 -5.85
N ALA A 704 23.12 -10.53 -6.08
CA ALA A 704 22.58 -10.21 -7.41
C ALA A 704 23.16 -8.88 -7.93
N TYR A 705 23.15 -7.83 -7.10
CA TYR A 705 23.77 -6.55 -7.41
C TYR A 705 25.25 -6.70 -7.78
N ARG A 706 26.02 -7.46 -6.97
CA ARG A 706 27.45 -7.68 -7.19
C ARG A 706 27.71 -8.33 -8.54
N LYS A 707 26.91 -9.28 -8.96
CA LYS A 707 27.01 -9.96 -10.25
C LYS A 707 26.81 -8.97 -11.41
N LEU A 708 25.74 -8.18 -11.37
CA LEU A 708 25.47 -7.14 -12.38
C LEU A 708 26.60 -6.08 -12.42
N ARG A 709 27.10 -5.63 -11.26
CA ARG A 709 28.23 -4.70 -11.17
C ARG A 709 29.50 -5.28 -11.80
N ASN A 710 29.78 -6.58 -11.64
CA ASN A 710 30.91 -7.25 -12.28
C ASN A 710 30.77 -7.30 -13.81
N THR A 711 29.55 -7.48 -14.34
CA THR A 711 29.29 -7.36 -15.78
C THR A 711 29.65 -5.98 -16.31
N PHE A 712 29.23 -4.91 -15.62
CA PHE A 712 29.62 -3.55 -16.01
C PHE A 712 31.14 -3.32 -15.91
N ARG A 713 31.76 -3.85 -14.86
CA ARG A 713 33.22 -3.74 -14.71
C ARG A 713 33.96 -4.42 -15.85
N TYR A 714 33.50 -5.58 -16.29
CA TYR A 714 34.07 -6.28 -17.47
C TYR A 714 33.88 -5.44 -18.74
N LEU A 715 32.68 -4.94 -18.99
CA LEU A 715 32.39 -4.11 -20.15
C LEU A 715 33.27 -2.86 -20.20
N LEU A 716 33.39 -2.13 -19.09
CA LEU A 716 34.23 -0.94 -18.96
C LEU A 716 35.70 -1.26 -19.25
N GLY A 717 36.22 -2.35 -18.72
CA GLY A 717 37.57 -2.78 -18.95
C GLY A 717 37.82 -3.21 -20.39
N ALA A 718 36.92 -3.98 -20.98
CA ALA A 718 37.02 -4.47 -22.35
C ALA A 718 36.90 -3.35 -23.40
N LEU A 719 36.30 -2.23 -23.02
CA LEU A 719 36.00 -1.10 -23.91
C LEU A 719 36.85 0.14 -23.59
N SER A 720 37.86 0.05 -22.73
CA SER A 720 38.65 1.19 -22.25
C SER A 720 39.32 2.01 -23.36
N ASP A 721 39.73 1.35 -24.46
CA ASP A 721 40.35 1.97 -25.65
C ASP A 721 39.52 1.78 -26.92
N PHE A 722 38.21 1.53 -26.78
CA PHE A 722 37.34 1.31 -27.94
C PHE A 722 37.05 2.63 -28.67
N SER A 723 37.12 2.60 -30.01
CA SER A 723 36.76 3.73 -30.87
C SER A 723 35.69 3.34 -31.88
N GLU A 724 34.96 4.33 -32.42
CA GLU A 724 33.95 4.16 -33.45
C GLU A 724 34.49 3.53 -34.74
N GLU A 725 35.78 3.69 -35.01
CA GLU A 725 36.48 3.11 -36.18
C GLU A 725 36.62 1.57 -36.10
N GLU A 726 36.47 0.99 -34.88
CA GLU A 726 36.51 -0.44 -34.69
C GLU A 726 35.17 -1.12 -35.06
N LYS A 727 34.09 -0.36 -35.12
CA LYS A 727 32.75 -0.91 -35.37
C LYS A 727 32.68 -1.68 -36.68
N LEU A 728 32.03 -2.82 -36.62
CA LEU A 728 31.70 -3.67 -37.77
C LEU A 728 30.20 -3.75 -38.00
N PRO A 729 29.77 -3.77 -39.28
CA PRO A 729 28.38 -4.05 -39.62
C PRO A 729 27.96 -5.44 -39.13
N VAL A 730 26.72 -5.64 -38.72
CA VAL A 730 26.20 -6.92 -38.21
C VAL A 730 26.35 -8.04 -39.22
N ALA A 731 26.22 -7.72 -40.53
CA ALA A 731 26.38 -8.71 -41.61
C ALA A 731 27.81 -9.32 -41.73
N GLU A 732 28.81 -8.60 -41.21
CA GLU A 732 30.22 -9.03 -41.22
C GLU A 732 30.63 -9.71 -39.90
N MET A 733 29.73 -9.79 -38.93
CA MET A 733 30.03 -10.38 -37.62
C MET A 733 29.94 -11.92 -37.68
N PRO A 734 30.79 -12.60 -36.89
CA PRO A 734 30.61 -14.04 -36.66
C PRO A 734 29.24 -14.39 -36.10
N GLU A 735 28.84 -15.62 -36.20
CA GLU A 735 27.49 -16.05 -35.79
C GLU A 735 27.21 -15.91 -34.32
N LEU A 736 28.19 -16.12 -33.44
CA LEU A 736 28.01 -15.95 -31.99
C LEU A 736 27.67 -14.49 -31.63
N GLU A 737 28.33 -13.54 -32.29
CA GLU A 737 28.06 -12.10 -32.11
C GLU A 737 26.63 -11.77 -32.56
N ARG A 738 26.18 -12.29 -33.68
CA ARG A 738 24.79 -12.14 -34.16
C ARG A 738 23.76 -12.80 -33.23
N TYR A 739 24.12 -13.96 -32.66
CA TYR A 739 23.28 -14.61 -31.65
C TYR A 739 23.14 -13.75 -30.38
N MET A 740 24.20 -13.12 -29.93
CA MET A 740 24.12 -12.21 -28.77
C MET A 740 23.24 -10.98 -29.04
N LEU A 741 23.28 -10.44 -30.26
CA LEU A 741 22.36 -9.36 -30.67
C LEU A 741 20.90 -9.86 -30.72
N HIS A 742 20.68 -11.10 -31.17
CA HIS A 742 19.34 -11.72 -31.09
C HIS A 742 18.85 -11.82 -29.66
N LEU A 743 19.67 -12.30 -28.72
CA LEU A 743 19.30 -12.37 -27.29
C LEU A 743 19.04 -10.98 -26.69
N LEU A 744 19.81 -9.97 -27.12
CA LEU A 744 19.55 -8.58 -26.71
C LEU A 744 18.20 -8.08 -27.25
N ALA A 745 17.83 -8.39 -28.48
CA ALA A 745 16.54 -8.02 -29.05
C ALA A 745 15.35 -8.69 -28.31
N LYS A 746 15.53 -9.95 -27.89
CA LYS A 746 14.55 -10.63 -27.02
C LYS A 746 14.42 -9.95 -25.67
N LEU A 747 15.56 -9.64 -25.04
CA LEU A 747 15.58 -8.94 -23.76
C LEU A 747 14.88 -7.56 -23.87
N ASP A 748 15.22 -6.77 -24.90
CA ASP A 748 14.61 -5.47 -25.14
C ASP A 748 13.08 -5.55 -25.23
N ALA A 749 12.57 -6.49 -26.01
CA ALA A 749 11.13 -6.70 -26.16
C ALA A 749 10.46 -7.12 -24.84
N ASP A 750 11.10 -7.99 -24.05
CA ASP A 750 10.57 -8.45 -22.77
C ASP A 750 10.56 -7.30 -21.74
N LEU A 751 11.66 -6.55 -21.62
CA LEU A 751 11.74 -5.39 -20.73
C LEU A 751 10.75 -4.30 -21.13
N LYS A 752 10.59 -4.03 -22.41
CA LYS A 752 9.63 -3.05 -22.93
C LYS A 752 8.19 -3.43 -22.62
N SER A 753 7.86 -4.73 -22.64
CA SER A 753 6.54 -5.25 -22.30
C SER A 753 6.12 -4.93 -20.87
N VAL A 754 7.09 -4.78 -19.96
CA VAL A 754 6.86 -4.42 -18.55
C VAL A 754 6.64 -2.92 -18.37
N VAL A 755 7.37 -2.08 -19.08
CA VAL A 755 7.37 -0.63 -18.82
C VAL A 755 6.43 0.15 -19.71
N ASP A 756 6.12 -0.33 -20.91
CA ASP A 756 5.29 0.39 -21.89
C ASP A 756 3.84 -0.12 -21.88
N LYS A 757 2.91 0.74 -21.43
CA LYS A 757 1.47 0.48 -21.44
C LYS A 757 0.94 0.16 -22.86
N ALA A 758 1.53 0.76 -23.88
CA ALA A 758 1.12 0.58 -25.27
C ALA A 758 1.46 -0.81 -25.83
N ALA A 759 2.40 -1.53 -25.22
CA ALA A 759 2.72 -2.90 -25.58
C ALA A 759 1.58 -3.91 -25.31
N GLY A 760 0.50 -3.51 -24.63
CA GLY A 760 -0.68 -4.33 -24.37
C GLY A 760 -0.45 -5.53 -23.45
N SER A 761 0.66 -5.53 -22.73
CA SER A 761 1.10 -6.65 -21.91
C SER A 761 0.29 -6.82 -20.64
N GLU A 762 -0.02 -8.07 -20.27
CA GLU A 762 -0.56 -8.41 -18.95
C GLU A 762 0.48 -8.17 -17.83
N ASN A 763 1.78 -8.14 -18.18
CA ASN A 763 2.90 -7.97 -17.25
C ASN A 763 3.27 -6.50 -17.01
N TRP A 764 2.42 -5.56 -17.43
CA TRP A 764 2.69 -4.12 -17.26
C TRP A 764 2.94 -3.77 -15.80
N LEU A 765 4.08 -3.14 -15.53
CA LEU A 765 4.62 -2.79 -14.22
C LEU A 765 5.02 -3.97 -13.32
N GLU A 766 5.30 -5.15 -13.87
CA GLU A 766 5.84 -6.31 -13.12
C GLU A 766 7.38 -6.24 -13.05
N PHE A 767 7.94 -5.37 -12.22
CA PHE A 767 9.40 -5.16 -12.17
C PHE A 767 10.20 -6.35 -11.65
N SER A 768 9.60 -7.30 -10.96
CA SER A 768 10.25 -8.56 -10.59
C SER A 768 10.66 -9.37 -11.84
N ARG A 769 9.82 -9.39 -12.86
CA ARG A 769 10.11 -9.98 -14.17
C ARG A 769 11.21 -9.20 -14.90
N TYR A 770 11.09 -7.88 -14.95
CA TYR A 770 12.11 -7.00 -15.55
C TYR A 770 13.48 -7.25 -14.95
N THR A 771 13.58 -7.21 -13.63
CA THR A 771 14.83 -7.37 -12.90
C THR A 771 15.42 -8.76 -13.10
N ARG A 772 14.60 -9.79 -13.06
CA ARG A 772 15.02 -11.18 -13.31
C ARG A 772 15.59 -11.33 -14.71
N ALA A 773 14.88 -10.87 -15.74
CA ALA A 773 15.33 -10.96 -17.13
C ALA A 773 16.68 -10.27 -17.34
N LEU A 774 16.85 -9.05 -16.79
CA LEU A 774 18.10 -8.31 -16.85
C LEU A 774 19.26 -9.02 -16.13
N MET A 775 19.00 -9.55 -14.93
CA MET A 775 20.01 -10.26 -14.13
C MET A 775 20.41 -11.59 -14.76
N ASP A 776 19.46 -12.34 -15.30
CA ASP A 776 19.70 -13.62 -15.97
C ASP A 776 20.51 -13.43 -17.26
N PHE A 777 20.16 -12.42 -18.05
CA PHE A 777 20.93 -12.07 -19.23
C PHE A 777 22.38 -11.69 -18.86
N ALA A 778 22.57 -10.81 -17.86
CA ALA A 778 23.91 -10.39 -17.44
C ALA A 778 24.75 -11.54 -16.87
N ASN A 779 24.13 -12.47 -16.13
CA ASN A 779 24.83 -13.55 -15.47
C ASN A 779 25.03 -14.77 -16.38
N SER A 780 23.96 -15.27 -17.01
CA SER A 780 23.95 -16.53 -17.75
C SER A 780 24.40 -16.35 -19.21
N ASP A 781 23.86 -15.34 -19.90
CA ASP A 781 24.17 -15.13 -21.30
C ASP A 781 25.48 -14.37 -21.52
N LEU A 782 25.76 -13.38 -20.69
CA LEU A 782 26.99 -12.62 -20.82
C LEU A 782 28.14 -13.24 -20.03
N SER A 783 28.08 -13.26 -18.69
CA SER A 783 29.24 -13.63 -17.87
C SER A 783 29.63 -15.10 -18.02
N ALA A 784 28.67 -16.02 -17.93
CA ALA A 784 28.95 -17.46 -17.98
C ALA A 784 29.09 -18.03 -19.40
N PHE A 785 28.63 -17.30 -20.42
CA PHE A 785 28.66 -17.76 -21.80
C PHE A 785 29.51 -16.85 -22.70
N PHE A 786 29.01 -15.69 -23.10
CA PHE A 786 29.65 -14.86 -24.13
C PHE A 786 31.03 -14.36 -23.75
N PHE A 787 31.17 -13.80 -22.56
CA PHE A 787 32.47 -13.27 -22.09
C PHE A 787 33.47 -14.41 -21.86
N ASP A 788 33.00 -15.55 -21.34
CA ASP A 788 33.87 -16.70 -21.09
C ASP A 788 34.43 -17.26 -22.40
N ILE A 789 33.62 -17.41 -23.43
CA ILE A 789 34.05 -17.89 -24.75
C ILE A 789 35.01 -16.90 -25.43
N ARG A 790 34.70 -15.61 -25.41
CA ARG A 790 35.41 -14.55 -26.12
C ARG A 790 36.59 -13.92 -25.38
N LYS A 791 36.84 -14.25 -24.11
CA LYS A 791 37.99 -13.70 -23.38
C LYS A 791 39.32 -13.95 -24.02
N ASP A 792 39.53 -15.14 -24.64
CA ASP A 792 40.76 -15.45 -25.37
C ASP A 792 40.93 -14.53 -26.60
N CYS A 793 39.89 -14.37 -27.40
CA CYS A 793 39.84 -13.43 -28.50
C CYS A 793 40.18 -11.99 -28.06
N LEU A 794 39.53 -11.50 -27.01
CA LEU A 794 39.77 -10.16 -26.50
C LEU A 794 41.22 -9.92 -26.06
N TYR A 795 41.84 -10.92 -25.40
CA TYR A 795 43.15 -10.80 -24.79
C TYR A 795 44.31 -11.12 -25.74
N CYS A 796 44.09 -11.98 -26.73
CA CYS A 796 45.14 -12.58 -27.49
C CYS A 796 45.14 -12.26 -28.99
N ASP A 797 43.99 -11.92 -29.59
CA ASP A 797 43.90 -11.54 -30.99
C ASP A 797 44.44 -10.12 -31.26
N ALA A 798 44.92 -9.86 -32.45
CA ALA A 798 45.37 -8.54 -32.87
C ALA A 798 44.25 -7.50 -32.74
N LYS A 799 44.60 -6.26 -32.46
CA LYS A 799 43.59 -5.17 -32.37
C LYS A 799 42.80 -4.97 -33.66
N SER A 800 43.39 -5.25 -34.80
CA SER A 800 42.81 -5.19 -36.14
C SER A 800 42.01 -6.40 -36.53
N ASP A 801 42.04 -7.50 -35.76
CA ASP A 801 41.37 -8.74 -36.07
C ASP A 801 39.85 -8.53 -36.15
N PRO A 802 39.21 -8.95 -37.28
CA PRO A 802 37.74 -8.76 -37.47
C PRO A 802 36.89 -9.39 -36.37
N LYS A 803 37.28 -10.56 -35.84
CA LYS A 803 36.53 -11.26 -34.76
C LYS A 803 36.64 -10.48 -33.49
N ARG A 804 37.80 -9.96 -33.10
CA ARG A 804 37.99 -9.11 -31.92
C ARG A 804 37.22 -7.80 -32.06
N ARG A 805 37.23 -7.17 -33.23
CA ARG A 805 36.45 -5.96 -33.53
C ARG A 805 34.95 -6.22 -33.45
N ALA A 806 34.47 -7.30 -34.02
CA ALA A 806 33.06 -7.74 -33.94
C ALA A 806 32.63 -7.92 -32.48
N TYR A 807 33.43 -8.63 -31.68
CA TYR A 807 33.15 -8.83 -30.25
C TYR A 807 33.06 -7.50 -29.51
N ARG A 808 34.01 -6.61 -29.67
CA ARG A 808 34.02 -5.28 -29.04
C ARG A 808 32.86 -4.39 -29.51
N THR A 809 32.45 -4.49 -30.77
CA THR A 809 31.26 -3.81 -31.30
C THR A 809 30.00 -4.26 -30.57
N VAL A 810 29.85 -5.59 -30.37
CA VAL A 810 28.72 -6.11 -29.59
C VAL A 810 28.81 -5.68 -28.12
N LEU A 811 29.99 -5.70 -27.51
CA LEU A 811 30.17 -5.20 -26.14
C LEU A 811 29.78 -3.72 -25.99
N ASP A 812 30.07 -2.89 -26.99
CA ASP A 812 29.67 -1.48 -27.00
C ASP A 812 28.14 -1.34 -27.05
N THR A 813 27.48 -2.09 -27.92
CA THR A 813 26.03 -2.16 -28.03
C THR A 813 25.39 -2.61 -26.71
N LEU A 814 25.94 -3.68 -26.12
CA LEU A 814 25.48 -4.22 -24.82
C LEU A 814 25.67 -3.22 -23.68
N PHE A 815 26.81 -2.51 -23.64
CA PHE A 815 27.04 -1.46 -22.62
C PHE A 815 25.95 -0.41 -22.68
N HIS A 816 25.69 0.12 -23.86
CA HIS A 816 24.69 1.17 -24.07
C HIS A 816 23.27 0.72 -23.76
N ALA A 817 22.92 -0.55 -24.01
CA ALA A 817 21.62 -1.09 -23.64
C ALA A 817 21.51 -1.33 -22.13
N LEU A 818 22.45 -2.07 -21.56
CA LEU A 818 22.37 -2.51 -20.16
C LEU A 818 22.43 -1.38 -19.14
N VAL A 819 23.26 -0.34 -19.38
CA VAL A 819 23.36 0.79 -18.47
C VAL A 819 22.04 1.56 -18.41
N ARG A 820 21.31 1.66 -19.53
CA ARG A 820 19.99 2.28 -19.59
C ARG A 820 18.93 1.41 -18.90
N TYR A 821 18.91 0.11 -19.16
CA TYR A 821 17.97 -0.80 -18.50
C TYR A 821 18.18 -0.88 -16.99
N ALA A 822 19.41 -0.76 -16.52
CA ALA A 822 19.74 -0.78 -15.09
C ALA A 822 19.43 0.54 -14.37
N ALA A 823 19.44 1.68 -15.07
CA ALA A 823 19.31 3.00 -14.49
C ALA A 823 18.05 3.23 -13.64
N PRO A 824 16.86 2.71 -13.98
CA PRO A 824 15.68 2.82 -13.11
C PRO A 824 15.84 2.06 -11.79
N ILE A 825 16.57 0.93 -11.78
CA ILE A 825 16.67 0.04 -10.61
C ILE A 825 17.83 0.46 -9.71
N ILE A 826 19.03 0.66 -10.29
CA ILE A 826 20.28 1.00 -9.58
C ILE A 826 20.84 2.34 -10.09
N PRO A 827 20.12 3.45 -9.85
CA PRO A 827 20.42 4.74 -10.46
C PRO A 827 21.83 5.28 -10.12
N PHE A 828 22.29 5.07 -8.89
CA PHE A 828 23.62 5.53 -8.46
C PHE A 828 24.72 4.74 -9.15
N THR A 829 24.58 3.42 -9.25
CA THR A 829 25.58 2.58 -9.92
C THR A 829 25.57 2.83 -11.43
N ALA A 830 24.40 2.99 -12.05
CA ALA A 830 24.31 3.31 -13.47
C ALA A 830 24.98 4.65 -13.80
N GLU A 831 24.83 5.65 -12.94
CA GLU A 831 25.56 6.93 -13.07
C GLU A 831 27.07 6.73 -12.92
N GLU A 832 27.54 6.00 -11.89
CA GLU A 832 28.96 5.69 -11.72
C GLU A 832 29.54 4.96 -12.96
N VAL A 833 28.82 4.00 -13.52
CA VAL A 833 29.21 3.25 -14.73
C VAL A 833 29.30 4.17 -15.94
N TRP A 834 28.29 5.02 -16.14
CA TRP A 834 28.24 5.97 -17.24
C TRP A 834 29.40 6.97 -17.18
N GLN A 835 29.58 7.60 -16.03
CA GLN A 835 30.65 8.59 -15.81
C GLN A 835 32.06 7.98 -15.87
N SER A 836 32.19 6.68 -15.56
CA SER A 836 33.49 5.98 -15.73
C SER A 836 33.91 5.83 -17.19
N ARG A 837 32.93 5.77 -18.12
CA ARG A 837 33.23 5.67 -19.55
C ARG A 837 33.22 7.02 -20.27
N TYR A 838 32.26 7.86 -19.89
CA TYR A 838 31.99 9.17 -20.50
C TYR A 838 32.02 10.28 -19.44
N PRO A 839 33.19 10.58 -18.87
CA PRO A 839 33.29 11.57 -17.79
C PRO A 839 32.90 12.96 -18.32
N ASN A 840 31.71 13.41 -17.89
CA ASN A 840 31.18 14.73 -18.21
C ASN A 840 30.15 15.12 -17.15
N HIS A 841 30.45 16.17 -16.37
CA HIS A 841 29.60 16.70 -15.33
C HIS A 841 28.32 17.39 -15.83
N GLU A 842 28.19 17.63 -17.12
CA GLU A 842 26.98 18.20 -17.75
C GLU A 842 26.03 17.13 -18.28
N GLU A 843 26.43 15.86 -18.33
CA GLU A 843 25.66 14.73 -18.85
C GLU A 843 25.46 13.68 -17.77
N SER A 844 24.34 12.96 -17.89
CA SER A 844 23.95 11.88 -16.97
C SER A 844 23.34 10.72 -17.74
N VAL A 845 23.48 9.52 -17.22
CA VAL A 845 22.77 8.33 -17.72
C VAL A 845 21.24 8.54 -17.73
N HIS A 846 20.73 9.36 -16.81
CA HIS A 846 19.30 9.63 -16.65
C HIS A 846 18.72 10.55 -17.74
N PHE A 847 19.56 11.21 -18.54
CA PHE A 847 19.11 11.96 -19.72
C PHE A 847 18.89 11.09 -20.95
N LEU A 848 19.41 9.87 -20.92
CA LEU A 848 19.33 8.95 -22.06
C LEU A 848 17.87 8.47 -22.25
N GLU A 849 17.58 8.09 -23.49
CA GLU A 849 16.33 7.45 -23.86
C GLU A 849 16.53 5.93 -24.01
N TRP A 850 15.44 5.21 -24.17
CA TRP A 850 15.44 3.76 -24.41
C TRP A 850 16.42 3.41 -25.53
N PRO A 851 17.25 2.37 -25.39
CA PRO A 851 18.26 2.08 -26.40
C PRO A 851 17.61 1.67 -27.73
N GLU A 852 18.24 2.06 -28.82
CA GLU A 852 17.83 1.62 -30.13
C GLU A 852 18.35 0.21 -30.36
N VAL A 853 17.49 -0.77 -30.18
CA VAL A 853 17.75 -2.19 -30.46
C VAL A 853 16.95 -2.58 -31.70
N ASP A 854 17.67 -3.03 -32.76
CA ASP A 854 17.01 -3.38 -34.02
C ASP A 854 16.25 -4.68 -33.87
N ALA A 855 14.93 -4.64 -34.01
CA ALA A 855 14.07 -5.82 -33.95
C ALA A 855 14.43 -6.86 -35.03
N ALA A 856 15.08 -6.45 -36.12
CA ALA A 856 15.55 -7.37 -37.18
C ALA A 856 16.68 -8.28 -36.73
N TRP A 857 17.33 -8.03 -35.59
CA TRP A 857 18.28 -8.96 -34.99
C TRP A 857 17.64 -10.22 -34.44
N ALA A 858 16.33 -10.17 -34.16
CA ALA A 858 15.56 -11.35 -33.72
C ALA A 858 15.53 -12.41 -34.88
N ASN A 859 16.08 -13.60 -34.62
CA ASN A 859 16.20 -14.68 -35.60
C ASN A 859 15.95 -16.04 -34.92
N GLN A 860 14.77 -16.60 -35.11
CA GLN A 860 14.38 -17.85 -34.48
C GLN A 860 15.25 -19.04 -34.89
N ASN A 861 15.65 -19.12 -36.15
CA ASN A 861 16.51 -20.24 -36.61
C ASN A 861 17.88 -20.21 -35.92
N LEU A 862 18.37 -19.00 -35.64
CA LEU A 862 19.62 -18.80 -34.91
C LEU A 862 19.45 -19.19 -33.43
N ASP A 863 18.32 -18.83 -32.83
CA ASP A 863 17.97 -19.20 -31.46
C ASP A 863 17.89 -20.70 -31.26
N ASP A 864 17.18 -21.39 -32.14
CA ASP A 864 17.01 -22.84 -32.08
C ASP A 864 18.38 -23.56 -32.21
N LYS A 865 19.23 -23.13 -33.18
CA LYS A 865 20.57 -23.69 -33.36
C LYS A 865 21.46 -23.48 -32.12
N TRP A 866 21.50 -22.25 -31.61
CA TRP A 866 22.36 -21.93 -30.46
C TRP A 866 21.85 -22.46 -29.13
N THR A 867 20.57 -22.65 -28.99
CA THR A 867 20.00 -23.37 -27.85
C THR A 867 20.55 -24.78 -27.77
N GLU A 868 20.60 -25.48 -28.89
CA GLU A 868 21.14 -26.84 -28.95
C GLU A 868 22.67 -26.88 -28.76
N LEU A 869 23.41 -25.93 -29.36
CA LEU A 869 24.84 -25.79 -29.11
C LEU A 869 25.18 -25.50 -27.64
N ARG A 870 24.36 -24.71 -26.96
CA ARG A 870 24.50 -24.44 -25.51
C ARG A 870 24.24 -25.70 -24.70
N ASN A 871 23.18 -26.45 -25.00
CA ASN A 871 22.91 -27.74 -24.37
C ASN A 871 24.08 -28.72 -24.53
N GLN A 872 24.65 -28.80 -25.69
CA GLN A 872 25.83 -29.67 -25.94
C GLN A 872 27.07 -29.20 -25.17
N ARG A 873 27.28 -27.85 -25.08
CA ARG A 873 28.33 -27.28 -24.25
C ARG A 873 28.17 -27.63 -22.77
N ASP A 874 26.95 -27.59 -22.28
CA ASP A 874 26.66 -27.93 -20.88
C ASP A 874 26.91 -29.41 -20.60
N GLN A 875 26.57 -30.32 -21.53
CA GLN A 875 26.88 -31.74 -21.45
C GLN A 875 28.40 -31.99 -21.42
N VAL A 876 29.17 -31.27 -22.27
CA VAL A 876 30.65 -31.31 -22.26
C VAL A 876 31.21 -30.85 -20.91
N ASN A 877 30.69 -29.75 -20.37
CA ASN A 877 31.10 -29.22 -19.05
C ASN A 877 30.83 -30.23 -17.94
N GLU A 878 29.66 -30.88 -17.96
CA GLU A 878 29.30 -31.93 -17.00
C GLU A 878 30.24 -33.14 -17.12
N ALA A 879 30.62 -33.53 -18.31
CA ALA A 879 31.56 -34.64 -18.55
C ALA A 879 32.99 -34.31 -18.09
N ILE A 880 33.41 -33.05 -18.17
CA ILE A 880 34.74 -32.57 -17.72
C ILE A 880 34.82 -32.47 -16.19
N GLU A 881 33.77 -32.14 -15.52
CA GLU A 881 33.77 -31.80 -14.08
C GLU A 881 34.31 -32.92 -13.17
N PRO A 882 34.02 -34.22 -13.35
CA PRO A 882 34.66 -35.29 -12.59
C PRO A 882 36.17 -35.30 -12.71
N LEU A 883 36.69 -35.13 -13.96
CA LEU A 883 38.14 -35.10 -14.24
C LEU A 883 38.84 -33.88 -13.59
N ARG A 884 38.14 -32.78 -13.49
CA ARG A 884 38.61 -31.57 -12.77
C ARG A 884 38.71 -31.81 -11.27
N ARG A 885 37.71 -32.47 -10.70
CA ARG A 885 37.71 -32.83 -9.25
C ARG A 885 38.87 -33.79 -8.92
N GLU A 886 39.14 -34.70 -9.79
CA GLU A 886 40.23 -35.66 -9.64
C GLU A 886 41.61 -35.04 -10.04
N LYS A 887 41.64 -33.82 -10.55
CA LYS A 887 42.82 -33.09 -11.03
C LYS A 887 43.53 -33.80 -12.21
N ILE A 888 42.83 -34.62 -12.93
CA ILE A 888 43.30 -35.26 -14.20
C ILE A 888 43.38 -34.17 -15.27
N VAL A 889 42.37 -33.31 -15.33
CA VAL A 889 42.33 -32.09 -16.15
C VAL A 889 42.24 -30.89 -15.20
N ARG A 890 43.11 -29.90 -15.31
CA ARG A 890 43.13 -28.72 -14.42
C ARG A 890 42.27 -27.60 -14.96
N SER A 891 42.15 -27.49 -16.26
CA SER A 891 41.35 -26.52 -17.02
C SER A 891 40.65 -27.22 -18.18
N SER A 892 39.44 -26.80 -18.53
CA SER A 892 38.73 -27.30 -19.71
C SER A 892 39.59 -27.20 -21.00
N LEU A 893 40.48 -26.19 -21.08
CA LEU A 893 41.42 -26.03 -22.19
C LEU A 893 42.43 -27.21 -22.37
N GLU A 894 42.57 -28.05 -21.34
CA GLU A 894 43.46 -29.24 -21.37
C GLU A 894 42.70 -30.52 -21.76
N ALA A 895 41.42 -30.42 -22.12
CA ALA A 895 40.58 -31.57 -22.45
C ALA A 895 40.44 -31.76 -23.95
N ASP A 896 40.62 -33.01 -24.40
CA ASP A 896 40.14 -33.51 -25.66
C ASP A 896 38.78 -34.18 -25.44
N VAL A 897 37.81 -33.84 -26.26
CA VAL A 897 36.42 -34.30 -26.15
C VAL A 897 36.08 -35.10 -27.41
N THR A 898 35.54 -36.31 -27.24
CA THR A 898 34.98 -37.11 -28.34
C THR A 898 33.45 -37.20 -28.11
N MET A 899 32.68 -36.82 -29.11
CA MET A 899 31.20 -36.82 -29.07
C MET A 899 30.64 -37.75 -30.17
N GLY A 900 29.55 -38.45 -29.84
CA GLY A 900 28.89 -39.32 -30.80
C GLY A 900 28.10 -38.58 -31.87
N GLU A 901 27.49 -37.46 -31.50
CA GLU A 901 26.72 -36.60 -32.40
C GLU A 901 27.02 -35.13 -32.07
N LEU A 902 27.26 -34.34 -33.09
CA LEU A 902 27.39 -32.87 -32.97
C LEU A 902 26.31 -32.24 -33.84
N VAL A 903 25.61 -31.30 -33.31
CA VAL A 903 24.68 -30.45 -34.07
C VAL A 903 25.42 -29.86 -35.27
N PRO A 904 24.82 -29.79 -36.47
CA PRO A 904 25.43 -29.12 -37.58
C PRO A 904 25.90 -27.74 -37.23
N SER A 905 27.22 -27.61 -37.13
CA SER A 905 27.89 -26.38 -36.66
C SER A 905 28.56 -25.63 -37.84
N ASP A 906 27.94 -25.66 -39.02
CA ASP A 906 28.48 -24.98 -40.19
C ASP A 906 28.87 -23.54 -39.87
N GLY A 907 30.19 -23.28 -39.94
CA GLY A 907 30.76 -21.97 -39.61
C GLY A 907 31.02 -21.69 -38.10
N VAL A 908 30.79 -22.66 -37.18
CA VAL A 908 31.03 -22.52 -35.73
C VAL A 908 32.12 -23.48 -35.26
N ASN A 909 33.18 -22.99 -34.65
CA ASN A 909 34.19 -23.82 -33.98
C ASN A 909 33.69 -24.25 -32.59
N PHE A 910 33.14 -25.47 -32.48
CA PHE A 910 32.59 -25.98 -31.24
C PHE A 910 33.64 -26.16 -30.12
N ALA A 911 34.91 -26.44 -30.45
CA ALA A 911 35.99 -26.51 -29.47
C ALA A 911 36.25 -25.14 -28.81
N GLU A 912 36.06 -24.06 -29.55
CA GLU A 912 36.09 -22.68 -28.96
C GLU A 912 34.87 -22.43 -28.06
N ILE A 913 33.68 -22.87 -28.49
CA ILE A 913 32.43 -22.69 -27.71
C ILE A 913 32.48 -23.48 -26.38
N ALA A 914 33.00 -24.72 -26.44
CA ALA A 914 33.17 -25.55 -25.25
C ALA A 914 34.42 -25.19 -24.41
N ILE A 915 35.29 -24.31 -24.93
CA ILE A 915 36.57 -23.92 -24.31
C ILE A 915 37.46 -25.15 -24.02
N VAL A 916 37.62 -26.03 -24.98
CA VAL A 916 38.42 -27.28 -24.90
C VAL A 916 39.54 -27.26 -25.93
N ALA A 917 40.55 -28.15 -25.79
CA ALA A 917 41.63 -28.25 -26.74
C ALA A 917 41.13 -28.72 -28.10
N ARG A 918 40.34 -29.79 -28.12
CA ARG A 918 39.84 -30.43 -29.33
C ARG A 918 38.47 -31.05 -29.11
N VAL A 919 37.67 -31.07 -30.20
CA VAL A 919 36.44 -31.85 -30.27
C VAL A 919 36.53 -32.77 -31.51
N GLU A 920 36.27 -34.04 -31.30
CA GLU A 920 36.30 -35.07 -32.39
C GLU A 920 34.96 -35.80 -32.42
N MET A 921 34.59 -36.24 -33.61
CA MET A 921 33.42 -37.11 -33.82
C MET A 921 33.78 -38.57 -33.58
N GLY A 922 33.10 -39.21 -32.59
CA GLY A 922 33.28 -40.62 -32.29
C GLY A 922 32.20 -41.49 -32.91
N LYS A 923 32.33 -42.83 -32.76
CA LYS A 923 31.39 -43.82 -33.29
C LYS A 923 30.36 -44.32 -32.26
N GLY A 924 30.32 -43.77 -31.06
CA GLY A 924 29.45 -44.22 -29.96
C GLY A 924 28.48 -43.16 -29.52
N GLU A 925 27.44 -43.56 -28.77
CA GLU A 925 26.57 -42.61 -28.05
C GLU A 925 27.26 -42.12 -26.77
N GLY A 926 27.34 -40.79 -26.52
CA GLY A 926 27.90 -40.22 -25.30
C GLY A 926 29.09 -39.28 -25.53
N ILE A 927 29.60 -38.76 -24.41
CA ILE A 927 30.75 -37.82 -24.39
C ILE A 927 31.90 -38.50 -23.65
N GLU A 928 33.04 -38.68 -24.32
CA GLU A 928 34.29 -39.15 -23.73
C GLU A 928 35.27 -37.98 -23.61
N VAL A 929 35.87 -37.82 -22.43
CA VAL A 929 36.82 -36.76 -22.14
C VAL A 929 38.15 -37.34 -21.69
N LYS A 930 39.26 -36.89 -22.27
CA LYS A 930 40.62 -37.26 -21.86
C LYS A 930 41.53 -36.01 -21.82
N PRO A 931 42.68 -36.07 -21.11
CA PRO A 931 43.68 -35.01 -21.20
C PRO A 931 44.24 -34.94 -22.62
N SER A 932 44.45 -33.71 -23.10
CA SER A 932 45.05 -33.48 -24.43
C SER A 932 46.55 -33.77 -24.43
N GLU A 933 47.02 -34.34 -25.51
CA GLU A 933 48.46 -34.57 -25.74
C GLU A 933 49.17 -33.38 -26.37
N TRP A 934 48.43 -32.30 -26.72
CA TRP A 934 48.97 -31.08 -27.30
C TRP A 934 49.66 -30.23 -26.27
N HIS A 935 50.60 -29.37 -26.71
CA HIS A 935 51.36 -28.51 -25.86
C HIS A 935 50.71 -27.13 -25.71
N LYS A 936 50.97 -26.50 -24.57
CA LYS A 936 50.37 -25.23 -24.14
C LYS A 936 51.11 -24.03 -24.66
N CYS A 937 50.44 -23.17 -25.43
CA CYS A 937 50.98 -21.90 -25.88
C CYS A 937 51.33 -20.99 -24.69
N GLY A 938 52.53 -20.42 -24.67
CA GLY A 938 53.01 -19.55 -23.58
C GLY A 938 52.24 -18.25 -23.40
N ARG A 939 51.56 -17.75 -24.44
CA ARG A 939 50.79 -16.51 -24.40
C ARG A 939 49.28 -16.70 -24.20
N CYS A 940 48.63 -17.49 -25.04
CA CYS A 940 47.16 -17.66 -24.95
C CYS A 940 46.70 -18.86 -24.10
N TRP A 941 47.64 -19.70 -23.69
CA TRP A 941 47.43 -20.88 -22.83
C TRP A 941 46.56 -22.01 -23.46
N ARG A 942 46.22 -21.91 -24.73
CA ARG A 942 45.52 -22.97 -25.42
C ARG A 942 46.49 -24.09 -25.78
N LEU A 943 46.05 -25.31 -25.76
CA LEU A 943 46.77 -26.47 -26.24
C LEU A 943 46.43 -26.62 -27.74
N LEU A 944 47.46 -26.57 -28.58
CA LEU A 944 47.28 -26.50 -30.01
C LEU A 944 48.32 -27.39 -30.72
N PRO A 945 47.97 -28.02 -31.89
CA PRO A 945 48.81 -28.99 -32.54
C PRO A 945 50.12 -28.41 -33.10
N GLU A 946 50.17 -27.11 -33.38
CA GLU A 946 51.31 -26.40 -33.86
C GLU A 946 52.32 -25.97 -32.77
N VAL A 947 51.95 -26.15 -31.49
CA VAL A 947 52.86 -25.83 -30.37
C VAL A 947 53.71 -27.07 -30.09
N GLU A 948 55.03 -26.96 -30.33
CA GLU A 948 55.96 -28.09 -30.20
C GLU A 948 56.34 -28.42 -28.77
N GLU A 949 56.42 -27.40 -27.89
CA GLU A 949 56.77 -27.53 -26.46
C GLU A 949 55.96 -26.54 -25.62
N ASP A 950 55.64 -26.90 -24.41
CA ASP A 950 54.95 -26.03 -23.46
C ASP A 950 55.71 -24.72 -23.26
N GLY A 951 55.02 -23.60 -23.48
CA GLY A 951 55.56 -22.26 -23.34
C GLY A 951 56.06 -21.63 -24.65
N THR A 952 56.10 -22.37 -25.77
CA THR A 952 56.31 -21.78 -27.11
C THR A 952 55.05 -21.12 -27.63
N LEU A 953 55.14 -20.30 -28.64
CA LEU A 953 53.98 -19.58 -29.18
C LEU A 953 53.25 -20.43 -30.23
N CYS A 954 51.96 -20.32 -30.31
CA CYS A 954 51.17 -20.75 -31.44
C CYS A 954 51.28 -19.76 -32.60
N ASN A 955 50.93 -20.17 -33.82
CA ASN A 955 51.02 -19.33 -35.01
C ASN A 955 50.35 -17.98 -34.85
N ARG A 956 49.11 -17.95 -34.34
CA ARG A 956 48.40 -16.72 -34.05
C ARG A 956 49.13 -15.78 -33.09
N CYS A 957 49.66 -16.31 -31.98
CA CYS A 957 50.37 -15.50 -30.99
C CYS A 957 51.71 -14.97 -31.51
N ASP A 958 52.37 -15.73 -32.34
CA ASP A 958 53.63 -15.32 -33.01
C ASP A 958 53.37 -14.16 -34.01
N GLU A 959 52.34 -14.32 -34.88
CA GLU A 959 51.92 -13.23 -35.80
C GLU A 959 51.58 -11.94 -35.07
N VAL A 960 50.84 -12.02 -33.97
CA VAL A 960 50.46 -10.83 -33.18
C VAL A 960 51.65 -10.14 -32.55
N LEU A 961 52.70 -10.85 -32.20
CA LEU A 961 53.93 -10.26 -31.63
C LEU A 961 54.92 -9.83 -32.71
N ALA A 962 54.81 -10.37 -33.92
CA ALA A 962 55.66 -9.94 -35.05
C ALA A 962 55.21 -8.65 -35.73
N GLY A 963 53.93 -8.26 -35.58
CA GLY A 963 53.48 -7.07 -36.20
C GLY A 963 52.22 -6.47 -35.97
#